data_d55d856ae191d74a0fc544139c32c5af
#
_entry.id   d55d856ae191d74a0fc544139c32c5af
#
_cell.length_a   1.000
_cell.length_b   1.000
_cell.length_c   1.000
_cell.angle_alpha   90.00
_cell.angle_beta   90.00
_cell.angle_gamma   90.00
#
_symmetry.space_group_name_H-M   'P 1'
#
loop_
_entity.id
_entity.type
_entity.pdbx_description
1 polymer ?
#
loop_
_entity_poly.entity_id
_entity_poly.type
_entity_poly.pdbx_seq_one_letter_code
_entity_poly.pdbx_strand_id
1 'polypeptide(L)'
;MDKQNLYLGIDIGSTTFKAVLLSGDGTVLRTVYKRTQPVEAGKVACTGHCSACGACSGGSVKRLALEFLKVAGISSFSDISSFVVTGSQIVEDTKKFLPYDFQVSEVTAHVAGAKFLHPDVDAIIDCGGQDSKCMVYNLPMNLWTSMMSGVCAAGTGSFLDSVAQKLGVRIEDVADRVNYDSKTEFSSVCAVLSATSINKFKNRVPLGDLLAGACKAQARTILNSVGQLLLNAPGRKILFQGGVAFNKAVAYFLGKLTGSQIIIPQYHEVMGALGAAVIARQLHDLKASGHLNLEKVVYEPTRGKSVALRIKSTKHDFFSKDETKPLVWRNLFFPTEILNAMDCRVRTLETYAALFGRRADKVKEALGRAAQKGFDGQTCSFLRMLEGMDLDKPDFIVSTVQPCQQAERVFADLAREYKIEDRLYSLQTPINAHSRNAVEVMADGLAESVFEMEKAFGRKMDLGRLEEACVLSNEAAALAKKCQELRFTSPPLVRGSEAIYNAIVFSQLWGRQDLVDIQKAYYEELLMKKEWAEKRYKIGDTHRLLWLHLPPFYDTRHLDFIETTCNAPIVFEETNFVGWEPLDPKDPYRSLAKKLLQSGFLDPALRVEYVKRAVPAGQFNGVILYTHGFGRCSLADRALSKHLREELDAIHVPLLTLEGDCMDASIDPCSTTTKIASFAEALNLNRYGNIFGKLNETK
;
A
#
# COMPACT_ATOMS: atom_id res chain seq x y z
N MET A 1 -35.46 36.04 -5.91
CA MET A 1 -34.51 35.31 -6.79
C MET A 1 -33.97 34.14 -6.00
N ASP A 2 -34.39 32.95 -6.35
CA ASP A 2 -33.83 31.74 -5.70
C ASP A 2 -32.32 31.75 -5.88
N LYS A 3 -31.59 31.64 -4.79
CA LYS A 3 -30.13 31.57 -4.81
C LYS A 3 -29.75 30.32 -5.61
N GLN A 4 -29.26 30.49 -6.83
CA GLN A 4 -28.83 29.40 -7.68
C GLN A 4 -27.69 28.68 -6.96
N ASN A 5 -27.83 27.38 -6.68
CA ASN A 5 -26.79 26.59 -6.06
C ASN A 5 -25.54 26.56 -6.95
N LEU A 6 -24.39 26.86 -6.37
CA LEU A 6 -23.09 26.88 -7.03
C LEU A 6 -22.16 25.86 -6.40
N TYR A 7 -21.44 25.10 -7.22
CA TYR A 7 -20.54 24.05 -6.79
C TYR A 7 -19.14 24.29 -7.35
N LEU A 8 -18.15 24.32 -6.45
CA LEU A 8 -16.77 24.59 -6.80
C LEU A 8 -15.91 23.35 -6.67
N GLY A 9 -15.15 23.04 -7.72
CA GLY A 9 -14.08 22.04 -7.69
C GLY A 9 -12.73 22.68 -7.98
N ILE A 10 -11.71 22.35 -7.17
CA ILE A 10 -10.33 22.79 -7.39
C ILE A 10 -9.41 21.58 -7.39
N ASP A 11 -8.54 21.52 -8.40
CA ASP A 11 -7.47 20.52 -8.52
C ASP A 11 -6.11 21.24 -8.41
N ILE A 12 -5.34 20.89 -7.36
CA ILE A 12 -4.04 21.46 -7.03
C ILE A 12 -2.96 20.44 -7.37
N GLY A 13 -2.51 20.45 -8.61
CA GLY A 13 -1.41 19.61 -9.07
C GLY A 13 -0.02 20.21 -8.78
N SER A 14 1.02 19.42 -8.97
CA SER A 14 2.42 19.83 -8.77
C SER A 14 2.87 20.98 -9.70
N THR A 15 2.29 21.06 -10.89
CA THR A 15 2.66 22.05 -11.93
C THR A 15 1.51 22.93 -12.37
N THR A 16 0.27 22.67 -11.91
CA THR A 16 -0.92 23.34 -12.42
C THR A 16 -1.95 23.56 -11.32
N PHE A 17 -2.66 24.68 -11.43
CA PHE A 17 -3.88 25.00 -10.70
C PHE A 17 -5.06 24.94 -11.67
N LYS A 18 -6.10 24.24 -11.29
CA LYS A 18 -7.32 24.09 -12.09
C LYS A 18 -8.53 24.33 -11.20
N ALA A 19 -9.55 25.01 -11.72
CA ALA A 19 -10.81 25.19 -11.02
C ALA A 19 -11.99 25.15 -12.00
N VAL A 20 -13.12 24.63 -11.52
CA VAL A 20 -14.37 24.52 -12.26
C VAL A 20 -15.52 24.95 -11.35
N LEU A 21 -16.41 25.80 -11.88
CA LEU A 21 -17.65 26.20 -11.25
C LEU A 21 -18.82 25.56 -12.00
N LEU A 22 -19.68 24.83 -11.28
CA LEU A 22 -20.94 24.28 -11.80
C LEU A 22 -22.14 25.03 -11.19
N SER A 23 -23.22 25.11 -11.97
CA SER A 23 -24.54 25.48 -11.49
C SER A 23 -25.32 24.30 -10.93
N GLY A 24 -26.44 24.53 -10.30
CA GLY A 24 -27.33 23.51 -9.74
C GLY A 24 -27.82 22.48 -10.73
N ASP A 25 -28.04 22.85 -11.98
CA ASP A 25 -28.43 21.97 -13.08
C ASP A 25 -27.24 21.19 -13.69
N GLY A 26 -26.02 21.47 -13.26
CA GLY A 26 -24.82 20.80 -13.76
C GLY A 26 -24.14 21.49 -14.94
N THR A 27 -24.58 22.69 -15.32
CA THR A 27 -23.91 23.45 -16.38
C THR A 27 -22.54 23.96 -15.91
N VAL A 28 -21.49 23.78 -16.73
CA VAL A 28 -20.16 24.35 -16.48
C VAL A 28 -20.19 25.85 -16.74
N LEU A 29 -20.18 26.65 -15.68
CA LEU A 29 -20.24 28.11 -15.77
C LEU A 29 -18.87 28.73 -16.08
N ARG A 30 -17.81 28.18 -15.48
CA ARG A 30 -16.46 28.73 -15.63
C ARG A 30 -15.41 27.63 -15.37
N THR A 31 -14.31 27.73 -16.12
CA THR A 31 -13.11 26.89 -15.92
C THR A 31 -11.86 27.78 -15.88
N VAL A 32 -10.83 27.31 -15.19
CA VAL A 32 -9.48 27.85 -15.26
C VAL A 32 -8.45 26.74 -15.27
N TYR A 33 -7.45 26.89 -16.12
CA TYR A 33 -6.24 26.08 -16.15
C TYR A 33 -5.05 27.04 -16.17
N LYS A 34 -4.23 27.01 -15.12
CA LYS A 34 -3.01 27.82 -15.01
C LYS A 34 -1.84 26.98 -14.60
N ARG A 35 -0.69 27.12 -15.28
CA ARG A 35 0.57 26.58 -14.81
C ARG A 35 1.03 27.36 -13.57
N THR A 36 1.36 26.65 -12.49
CA THR A 36 2.02 27.23 -11.32
C THR A 36 3.51 27.34 -11.64
N GLN A 37 4.11 28.52 -11.43
CA GLN A 37 5.55 28.66 -11.58
C GLN A 37 6.23 27.80 -10.48
N PRO A 38 7.26 27.04 -10.81
CA PRO A 38 8.07 26.38 -9.78
C PRO A 38 8.66 27.49 -8.88
N VAL A 39 8.49 27.34 -7.59
CA VAL A 39 9.26 28.13 -6.62
C VAL A 39 10.72 27.72 -6.86
N GLU A 40 11.57 28.65 -7.30
CA GLU A 40 13.00 28.38 -7.51
C GLU A 40 13.56 27.79 -6.21
N ALA A 41 13.97 26.53 -6.31
CA ALA A 41 14.57 25.83 -5.18
C ALA A 41 15.82 26.61 -4.73
N GLY A 42 15.74 27.23 -3.57
CA GLY A 42 16.89 27.91 -2.94
C GLY A 42 16.65 29.34 -2.46
N LYS A 43 15.51 29.98 -2.74
CA LYS A 43 15.34 31.41 -2.37
C LYS A 43 14.52 31.72 -1.12
N VAL A 44 13.80 30.78 -0.53
CA VAL A 44 13.11 31.02 0.77
C VAL A 44 13.11 29.75 1.61
N ALA A 45 13.87 29.77 2.70
CA ALA A 45 13.68 28.82 3.78
C ALA A 45 12.29 29.06 4.40
N CYS A 46 11.37 28.13 4.21
CA CYS A 46 10.04 28.21 4.83
C CYS A 46 10.19 28.09 6.37
N THR A 47 9.87 29.15 7.08
CA THR A 47 9.90 29.21 8.55
C THR A 47 8.67 28.55 9.19
N GLY A 48 7.86 27.83 8.44
CA GLY A 48 6.68 27.11 8.96
C GLY A 48 5.44 27.94 9.23
N HIS A 49 5.46 29.27 8.97
CA HIS A 49 4.31 30.15 9.17
C HIS A 49 3.74 30.62 7.82
N CYS A 50 3.01 29.74 7.13
CA CYS A 50 2.45 29.99 5.78
C CYS A 50 1.40 31.13 5.71
N SER A 51 0.94 31.68 6.83
CA SER A 51 -0.08 32.75 6.84
C SER A 51 0.45 34.14 6.53
N ALA A 52 1.76 34.36 6.55
CA ALA A 52 2.35 35.69 6.49
C ALA A 52 3.19 36.01 5.23
N CYS A 53 3.68 34.99 4.51
CA CYS A 53 4.54 35.25 3.35
C CYS A 53 3.90 34.73 2.07
N GLY A 54 3.47 35.62 1.17
CA GLY A 54 2.90 35.27 -0.16
C GLY A 54 3.87 34.56 -1.12
N ALA A 55 4.98 34.00 -0.62
CA ALA A 55 6.07 33.41 -1.40
C ALA A 55 6.03 31.88 -1.47
N CYS A 56 5.21 31.20 -0.63
CA CYS A 56 5.08 29.74 -0.69
C CYS A 56 3.89 29.33 -1.59
N SER A 57 3.86 28.03 -2.00
CA SER A 57 2.81 27.47 -2.86
C SER A 57 1.39 27.73 -2.36
N GLY A 58 1.16 27.76 -1.03
CA GLY A 58 -0.13 28.06 -0.42
C GLY A 58 -0.64 29.48 -0.69
N GLY A 59 0.21 30.49 -0.63
CA GLY A 59 -0.16 31.88 -0.96
C GLY A 59 -0.51 32.05 -2.44
N SER A 60 0.19 31.36 -3.33
CA SER A 60 -0.10 31.31 -4.76
C SER A 60 -1.46 30.68 -5.05
N VAL A 61 -1.77 29.52 -4.44
CA VAL A 61 -3.03 28.80 -4.63
C VAL A 61 -4.22 29.60 -4.12
N LYS A 62 -4.13 30.21 -2.93
CA LYS A 62 -5.18 31.11 -2.40
C LYS A 62 -5.47 32.26 -3.34
N ARG A 63 -4.42 32.93 -3.83
CA ARG A 63 -4.56 34.05 -4.78
C ARG A 63 -5.25 33.59 -6.05
N LEU A 64 -4.82 32.47 -6.65
CA LEU A 64 -5.43 31.91 -7.86
C LEU A 64 -6.90 31.55 -7.66
N ALA A 65 -7.26 30.99 -6.52
CA ALA A 65 -8.66 30.69 -6.18
C ALA A 65 -9.50 31.93 -6.03
N LEU A 66 -9.00 33.00 -5.37
CA LEU A 66 -9.70 34.27 -5.24
C LEU A 66 -9.81 34.98 -6.57
N GLU A 67 -8.78 34.99 -7.42
CA GLU A 67 -8.83 35.51 -8.79
C GLU A 67 -9.90 34.78 -9.62
N PHE A 68 -9.98 33.45 -9.48
CA PHE A 68 -11.01 32.66 -10.17
C PHE A 68 -12.42 33.09 -9.74
N LEU A 69 -12.69 33.18 -8.43
CA LEU A 69 -14.00 33.63 -7.92
C LEU A 69 -14.37 35.02 -8.45
N LYS A 70 -13.42 35.96 -8.40
CA LYS A 70 -13.63 37.33 -8.93
C LYS A 70 -14.00 37.32 -10.40
N VAL A 71 -13.28 36.56 -11.24
CA VAL A 71 -13.56 36.42 -12.68
C VAL A 71 -14.90 35.72 -12.92
N ALA A 72 -15.32 34.83 -12.02
CA ALA A 72 -16.61 34.14 -12.06
C ALA A 72 -17.77 35.04 -11.54
N GLY A 73 -17.50 36.26 -11.05
CA GLY A 73 -18.51 37.14 -10.50
C GLY A 73 -18.98 36.77 -9.10
N ILE A 74 -18.20 35.98 -8.37
CA ILE A 74 -18.50 35.47 -7.01
C ILE A 74 -17.71 36.29 -6.00
N SER A 75 -18.40 36.85 -5.00
CA SER A 75 -17.81 37.74 -4.02
C SER A 75 -17.00 37.01 -2.94
N SER A 76 -17.45 35.82 -2.57
CA SER A 76 -16.85 35.07 -1.46
C SER A 76 -17.08 33.54 -1.61
N PHE A 77 -16.24 32.72 -0.96
CA PHE A 77 -16.48 31.29 -0.81
C PHE A 77 -17.82 30.98 -0.11
N SER A 78 -18.35 31.89 0.72
CA SER A 78 -19.67 31.74 1.35
C SER A 78 -20.84 31.74 0.38
N ASP A 79 -20.64 32.19 -0.85
CA ASP A 79 -21.64 32.15 -1.91
C ASP A 79 -21.70 30.80 -2.64
N ILE A 80 -20.74 29.89 -2.35
CA ILE A 80 -20.65 28.55 -2.88
C ILE A 80 -21.45 27.59 -1.98
N SER A 81 -22.33 26.77 -2.57
CA SER A 81 -23.19 25.83 -1.84
C SER A 81 -22.41 24.61 -1.33
N SER A 82 -21.41 24.16 -2.10
CA SER A 82 -20.44 23.16 -1.67
C SER A 82 -19.14 23.27 -2.47
N PHE A 83 -18.03 22.99 -1.80
CA PHE A 83 -16.68 23.16 -2.32
C PHE A 83 -15.83 21.91 -2.04
N VAL A 84 -15.33 21.28 -3.09
CA VAL A 84 -14.48 20.08 -3.02
C VAL A 84 -13.13 20.34 -3.66
N VAL A 85 -12.08 19.84 -3.04
CA VAL A 85 -10.70 19.91 -3.55
C VAL A 85 -10.13 18.53 -3.86
N THR A 86 -9.22 18.50 -4.84
CA THR A 86 -8.42 17.33 -5.21
C THR A 86 -7.03 17.76 -5.64
N GLY A 87 -6.12 16.82 -5.80
CA GLY A 87 -4.77 17.08 -6.31
C GLY A 87 -3.66 16.65 -5.34
N SER A 88 -2.47 16.45 -5.88
CA SER A 88 -1.29 15.92 -5.17
C SER A 88 -0.64 16.93 -4.20
N GLN A 89 -0.97 18.22 -4.30
CA GLN A 89 -0.38 19.27 -3.47
C GLN A 89 -1.28 19.75 -2.32
N ILE A 90 -2.32 18.98 -1.98
CA ILE A 90 -3.18 19.27 -0.84
C ILE A 90 -2.49 18.76 0.42
N VAL A 91 -2.21 19.67 1.35
CA VAL A 91 -1.65 19.39 2.67
C VAL A 91 -2.66 19.79 3.75
N GLU A 92 -2.46 19.32 4.98
CA GLU A 92 -3.36 19.60 6.11
C GLU A 92 -3.63 21.11 6.28
N ASP A 93 -2.62 21.94 6.08
CA ASP A 93 -2.72 23.38 6.17
C ASP A 93 -3.54 24.04 5.03
N THR A 94 -3.84 23.31 3.95
CA THR A 94 -4.62 23.83 2.82
C THR A 94 -5.99 24.31 3.29
N LYS A 95 -6.61 23.63 4.25
CA LYS A 95 -7.92 24.01 4.80
C LYS A 95 -7.92 25.34 5.54
N LYS A 96 -6.76 25.80 6.02
CA LYS A 96 -6.64 27.11 6.70
C LYS A 96 -6.83 28.30 5.76
N PHE A 97 -6.59 28.12 4.46
CA PHE A 97 -6.70 29.20 3.48
C PHE A 97 -7.70 28.95 2.34
N LEU A 98 -8.13 27.70 2.14
CA LEU A 98 -9.23 27.32 1.26
C LEU A 98 -10.31 26.61 2.12
N PRO A 99 -11.48 27.23 2.32
CA PRO A 99 -12.53 26.67 3.19
C PRO A 99 -13.37 25.63 2.45
N TYR A 100 -12.72 24.54 1.99
CA TYR A 100 -13.40 23.45 1.31
C TYR A 100 -14.18 22.56 2.30
N ASP A 101 -15.29 22.00 1.83
CA ASP A 101 -16.08 21.04 2.61
C ASP A 101 -15.44 19.68 2.65
N PHE A 102 -14.97 19.17 1.49
CA PHE A 102 -14.42 17.85 1.33
C PHE A 102 -13.15 17.84 0.46
N GLN A 103 -12.31 16.87 0.71
CA GLN A 103 -11.19 16.50 -0.14
C GLN A 103 -11.42 15.10 -0.69
N VAL A 104 -11.19 14.92 -1.98
CA VAL A 104 -11.27 13.62 -2.66
C VAL A 104 -9.96 13.29 -3.38
N SER A 105 -9.71 12.00 -3.61
CA SER A 105 -8.55 11.56 -4.37
C SER A 105 -8.62 12.02 -5.83
N GLU A 106 -7.47 12.19 -6.46
CA GLU A 106 -7.40 12.52 -7.88
C GLU A 106 -8.11 11.47 -8.74
N VAL A 107 -7.97 10.18 -8.40
CA VAL A 107 -8.62 9.09 -9.15
C VAL A 107 -10.13 9.24 -9.12
N THR A 108 -10.72 9.43 -7.94
CA THR A 108 -12.16 9.62 -7.77
C THR A 108 -12.65 10.87 -8.51
N ALA A 109 -11.92 11.97 -8.41
CA ALA A 109 -12.26 13.20 -9.11
C ALA A 109 -12.20 13.01 -10.65
N HIS A 110 -11.12 12.43 -11.17
CA HIS A 110 -10.99 12.18 -12.61
C HIS A 110 -12.08 11.27 -13.15
N VAL A 111 -12.44 10.20 -12.42
CA VAL A 111 -13.53 9.29 -12.78
C VAL A 111 -14.88 10.03 -12.76
N ALA A 112 -15.14 10.83 -11.73
CA ALA A 112 -16.38 11.59 -11.62
C ALA A 112 -16.58 12.57 -12.80
N GLY A 113 -15.53 13.31 -13.16
CA GLY A 113 -15.55 14.22 -14.31
C GLY A 113 -15.74 13.50 -15.65
N ALA A 114 -15.03 12.38 -15.82
CA ALA A 114 -15.15 11.56 -17.02
C ALA A 114 -16.55 10.98 -17.18
N LYS A 115 -17.12 10.39 -16.12
CA LYS A 115 -18.50 9.83 -16.15
C LYS A 115 -19.57 10.90 -16.32
N PHE A 116 -19.33 12.11 -15.82
CA PHE A 116 -20.25 13.22 -16.01
C PHE A 116 -20.39 13.61 -17.48
N LEU A 117 -19.28 13.63 -18.24
CA LEU A 117 -19.27 13.95 -19.67
C LEU A 117 -19.60 12.75 -20.57
N HIS A 118 -19.14 11.58 -20.18
CA HIS A 118 -19.25 10.33 -20.92
C HIS A 118 -19.70 9.19 -19.99
N PRO A 119 -21.01 9.06 -19.72
CA PRO A 119 -21.55 8.05 -18.79
C PRO A 119 -21.21 6.61 -19.16
N ASP A 120 -20.99 6.34 -20.43
CA ASP A 120 -20.68 5.00 -21.00
C ASP A 120 -19.18 4.66 -21.01
N VAL A 121 -18.31 5.57 -20.51
CA VAL A 121 -16.87 5.29 -20.45
C VAL A 121 -16.55 4.22 -19.40
N ASP A 122 -15.64 3.33 -19.75
CA ASP A 122 -15.16 2.26 -18.86
C ASP A 122 -13.63 2.20 -18.74
N ALA A 123 -12.90 3.09 -19.43
CA ALA A 123 -11.45 3.22 -19.33
C ALA A 123 -11.02 4.68 -19.51
N ILE A 124 -10.08 5.13 -18.68
CA ILE A 124 -9.56 6.50 -18.67
C ILE A 124 -8.03 6.42 -18.59
N ILE A 125 -7.35 7.18 -19.45
CA ILE A 125 -5.93 7.48 -19.31
C ILE A 125 -5.83 8.97 -19.01
N ASP A 126 -5.32 9.33 -17.83
CA ASP A 126 -4.95 10.69 -17.47
C ASP A 126 -3.45 10.85 -17.55
N CYS A 127 -2.97 11.84 -18.28
CA CYS A 127 -1.55 12.11 -18.41
C CYS A 127 -1.26 13.57 -18.10
N GLY A 128 -0.71 13.79 -16.93
CA GLY A 128 -0.31 15.08 -16.40
C GLY A 128 1.10 15.51 -16.83
N GLY A 129 1.61 16.54 -16.14
CA GLY A 129 2.98 17.04 -16.35
C GLY A 129 4.07 16.17 -15.74
N GLN A 130 3.76 15.44 -14.65
CA GLN A 130 4.73 14.65 -13.90
C GLN A 130 4.33 13.20 -13.66
N ASP A 131 3.07 12.84 -13.83
CA ASP A 131 2.55 11.49 -13.63
C ASP A 131 1.53 11.11 -14.71
N SER A 132 1.28 9.82 -14.82
CA SER A 132 0.23 9.24 -15.66
C SER A 132 -0.57 8.25 -14.84
N LYS A 133 -1.88 8.19 -15.10
CA LYS A 133 -2.82 7.32 -14.42
C LYS A 133 -3.67 6.58 -15.45
N CYS A 134 -3.94 5.33 -15.21
CA CYS A 134 -4.96 4.57 -15.93
C CYS A 134 -6.01 4.10 -14.94
N MET A 135 -7.27 4.34 -15.27
CA MET A 135 -8.42 3.91 -14.48
C MET A 135 -9.31 3.08 -15.37
N VAL A 136 -9.71 1.90 -14.90
CA VAL A 136 -10.55 0.97 -15.66
C VAL A 136 -11.69 0.50 -14.77
N TYR A 137 -12.89 0.52 -15.30
CA TYR A 137 -14.06 0.04 -14.60
C TYR A 137 -14.09 -1.48 -14.61
N ASN A 138 -14.14 -2.07 -13.44
CA ASN A 138 -14.31 -3.49 -13.23
C ASN A 138 -15.80 -3.78 -13.03
N LEU A 139 -16.48 -4.26 -14.06
CA LEU A 139 -17.90 -4.52 -14.04
C LEU A 139 -18.32 -5.53 -12.96
N PRO A 140 -17.65 -6.67 -12.77
CA PRO A 140 -17.99 -7.62 -11.71
C PRO A 140 -17.98 -7.00 -10.30
N MET A 141 -17.01 -6.13 -10.01
CA MET A 141 -16.88 -5.49 -8.70
C MET A 141 -17.64 -4.17 -8.58
N ASN A 142 -18.24 -3.68 -9.67
CA ASN A 142 -18.84 -2.33 -9.71
C ASN A 142 -17.89 -1.25 -9.17
N LEU A 143 -16.62 -1.32 -9.56
CA LEU A 143 -15.54 -0.52 -8.98
C LEU A 143 -14.55 -0.06 -10.06
N TRP A 144 -14.02 1.16 -9.90
CA TRP A 144 -12.89 1.64 -10.69
C TRP A 144 -11.57 1.19 -10.08
N THR A 145 -10.79 0.42 -10.82
CA THR A 145 -9.40 0.10 -10.47
C THR A 145 -8.47 1.11 -11.12
N SER A 146 -7.41 1.50 -10.42
CA SER A 146 -6.44 2.47 -10.93
C SER A 146 -5.02 1.97 -10.85
N MET A 147 -4.21 2.39 -11.82
CA MET A 147 -2.76 2.25 -11.83
C MET A 147 -2.14 3.61 -12.07
N MET A 148 -1.09 3.94 -11.30
CA MET A 148 -0.37 5.20 -11.41
C MET A 148 1.09 4.92 -11.74
N SER A 149 1.68 5.75 -12.61
CA SER A 149 3.11 5.69 -12.87
C SER A 149 3.90 6.11 -11.63
N GLY A 150 5.10 5.55 -11.46
CA GLY A 150 6.09 6.11 -10.53
C GLY A 150 6.59 7.49 -10.99
N VAL A 151 7.46 8.10 -10.20
CA VAL A 151 8.05 9.43 -10.48
C VAL A 151 9.05 9.36 -11.65
N CYS A 152 8.56 9.02 -12.83
CA CYS A 152 9.39 8.99 -14.03
C CYS A 152 8.82 9.91 -15.11
N ALA A 153 9.60 10.92 -15.51
CA ALA A 153 9.22 11.89 -16.55
C ALA A 153 8.96 11.28 -17.93
N ALA A 154 9.38 10.03 -18.17
CA ALA A 154 9.32 9.40 -19.50
C ALA A 154 7.89 9.27 -20.06
N GLY A 155 6.91 9.03 -19.20
CA GLY A 155 5.49 8.87 -19.58
C GLY A 155 4.64 10.13 -19.37
N THR A 156 5.23 11.32 -19.23
CA THR A 156 4.55 12.53 -18.79
C THR A 156 4.74 13.71 -19.73
N GLY A 157 3.98 14.78 -19.54
CA GLY A 157 4.05 15.99 -20.39
C GLY A 157 5.42 16.65 -20.41
N SER A 158 6.20 16.58 -19.33
CA SER A 158 7.54 17.16 -19.25
C SER A 158 8.54 16.56 -20.26
N PHE A 159 8.34 15.30 -20.67
CA PHE A 159 9.14 14.71 -21.75
C PHE A 159 8.89 15.43 -23.09
N LEU A 160 7.63 15.61 -23.47
CA LEU A 160 7.29 16.30 -24.74
C LEU A 160 7.71 17.77 -24.72
N ASP A 161 7.55 18.47 -23.58
CA ASP A 161 8.04 19.85 -23.42
C ASP A 161 9.56 19.90 -23.69
N SER A 162 10.34 18.96 -23.12
CA SER A 162 11.78 18.87 -23.35
C SER A 162 12.16 18.58 -24.82
N VAL A 163 11.40 17.71 -25.48
CA VAL A 163 11.61 17.38 -26.91
C VAL A 163 11.29 18.57 -27.79
N ALA A 164 10.15 19.22 -27.59
CA ALA A 164 9.72 20.38 -28.34
C ALA A 164 10.76 21.52 -28.23
N GLN A 165 11.24 21.79 -27.02
CA GLN A 165 12.30 22.79 -26.78
C GLN A 165 13.59 22.45 -27.53
N LYS A 166 14.04 21.20 -27.50
CA LYS A 166 15.27 20.74 -28.18
C LYS A 166 15.19 20.80 -29.69
N LEU A 167 13.99 20.64 -30.24
CA LEU A 167 13.75 20.70 -31.69
C LEU A 167 13.34 22.09 -32.16
N GLY A 168 13.23 23.08 -31.26
CA GLY A 168 12.84 24.45 -31.58
C GLY A 168 11.40 24.58 -32.07
N VAL A 169 10.49 23.71 -31.57
CA VAL A 169 9.07 23.68 -31.89
C VAL A 169 8.28 24.11 -30.66
N ARG A 170 7.25 24.90 -30.82
CA ARG A 170 6.30 25.16 -29.72
C ARG A 170 5.52 23.88 -29.43
N ILE A 171 5.26 23.60 -28.17
CA ILE A 171 4.57 22.36 -27.76
C ILE A 171 3.18 22.25 -28.39
N GLU A 172 2.51 23.38 -28.61
CA GLU A 172 1.19 23.47 -29.23
C GLU A 172 1.20 23.06 -30.70
N ASP A 173 2.32 23.27 -31.40
CA ASP A 173 2.48 23.00 -32.84
C ASP A 173 2.95 21.56 -33.12
N VAL A 174 3.31 20.78 -32.10
CA VAL A 174 3.89 19.44 -32.27
C VAL A 174 2.97 18.53 -33.07
N ALA A 175 1.71 18.43 -32.70
CA ALA A 175 0.76 17.51 -33.34
C ALA A 175 0.51 17.83 -34.82
N ASP A 176 0.54 19.11 -35.20
CA ASP A 176 0.30 19.58 -36.56
C ASP A 176 1.51 19.33 -37.49
N ARG A 177 2.71 19.14 -36.88
CA ARG A 177 3.95 18.89 -37.63
C ARG A 177 4.38 17.43 -37.65
N VAL A 178 3.61 16.52 -37.02
CA VAL A 178 3.91 15.10 -37.01
C VAL A 178 3.66 14.45 -38.36
N ASN A 179 4.63 13.66 -38.82
CA ASN A 179 4.40 12.71 -39.91
C ASN A 179 3.77 11.41 -39.36
N TYR A 180 2.45 11.27 -39.50
CA TYR A 180 1.68 10.14 -38.96
C TYR A 180 2.06 8.79 -39.62
N ASP A 181 2.60 8.78 -40.83
CA ASP A 181 3.03 7.59 -41.58
C ASP A 181 4.50 7.23 -41.30
N SER A 182 5.20 8.01 -40.52
CA SER A 182 6.62 7.80 -40.18
C SER A 182 6.84 6.43 -39.54
N LYS A 183 7.93 5.75 -39.95
CA LYS A 183 8.41 4.52 -39.32
C LYS A 183 9.47 4.77 -38.24
N THR A 184 9.79 6.05 -37.96
CA THR A 184 10.79 6.41 -36.96
C THR A 184 10.30 6.00 -35.55
N GLU A 185 11.19 5.33 -34.84
CA GLU A 185 10.93 4.89 -33.46
C GLU A 185 12.10 5.25 -32.55
N PHE A 186 11.76 5.66 -31.33
CA PHE A 186 12.72 5.90 -30.26
C PHE A 186 12.49 4.98 -29.09
N SER A 187 13.48 4.86 -28.21
CA SER A 187 13.36 4.08 -26.98
C SER A 187 12.18 4.58 -26.15
N SER A 188 11.35 3.68 -25.68
CA SER A 188 10.24 3.95 -24.75
C SER A 188 10.53 3.52 -23.31
N VAL A 189 11.79 3.16 -23.01
CA VAL A 189 12.19 2.68 -21.68
C VAL A 189 12.54 3.84 -20.75
N CYS A 190 13.18 4.90 -21.28
CA CYS A 190 13.65 6.01 -20.46
C CYS A 190 13.64 7.31 -21.27
N ALA A 191 13.16 8.41 -20.67
CA ALA A 191 13.14 9.75 -21.28
C ALA A 191 14.55 10.24 -21.68
N VAL A 192 15.58 9.89 -20.91
CA VAL A 192 16.97 10.26 -21.19
C VAL A 192 17.45 9.55 -22.45
N LEU A 193 17.18 8.24 -22.60
CA LEU A 193 17.54 7.47 -23.80
C LEU A 193 16.79 7.97 -25.03
N SER A 194 15.50 8.29 -24.89
CA SER A 194 14.71 8.90 -25.98
C SER A 194 15.27 10.26 -26.38
N ALA A 195 15.57 11.12 -25.43
CA ALA A 195 16.15 12.44 -25.67
C ALA A 195 17.54 12.35 -26.32
N THR A 196 18.37 11.39 -25.93
CA THR A 196 19.67 11.12 -26.53
C THR A 196 19.52 10.66 -27.98
N SER A 197 18.59 9.78 -28.26
CA SER A 197 18.27 9.32 -29.61
C SER A 197 17.83 10.48 -30.51
N ILE A 198 16.94 11.35 -30.04
CA ILE A 198 16.47 12.54 -30.74
C ILE A 198 17.68 13.46 -31.08
N ASN A 199 18.53 13.73 -30.11
CA ASN A 199 19.75 14.53 -30.35
C ASN A 199 20.67 13.93 -31.42
N LYS A 200 20.84 12.61 -31.42
CA LYS A 200 21.67 11.89 -32.42
C LYS A 200 21.10 12.00 -33.82
N PHE A 201 19.77 12.03 -33.96
CA PHE A 201 19.09 11.98 -35.26
C PHE A 201 18.58 13.32 -35.77
N LYS A 202 18.57 14.40 -34.96
CA LYS A 202 17.93 15.69 -35.28
C LYS A 202 18.42 16.31 -36.62
N ASN A 203 19.67 16.02 -37.06
CA ASN A 203 20.24 16.53 -38.30
C ASN A 203 20.17 15.52 -39.46
N ARG A 204 19.59 14.34 -39.25
CA ARG A 204 19.59 13.22 -40.21
C ARG A 204 18.17 12.75 -40.58
N VAL A 205 17.21 13.09 -39.79
CA VAL A 205 15.80 12.66 -39.93
C VAL A 205 14.93 13.89 -40.05
N PRO A 206 13.93 13.93 -40.94
CA PRO A 206 13.02 15.05 -41.06
C PRO A 206 12.29 15.34 -39.72
N LEU A 207 11.99 16.63 -39.50
CA LEU A 207 11.37 17.09 -38.24
C LEU A 207 10.07 16.33 -37.92
N GLY A 208 9.19 16.17 -38.90
CA GLY A 208 7.91 15.46 -38.73
C GLY A 208 8.10 14.01 -38.29
N ASP A 209 9.17 13.33 -38.76
CA ASP A 209 9.50 11.96 -38.36
C ASP A 209 10.09 11.90 -36.95
N LEU A 210 10.91 12.90 -36.57
CA LEU A 210 11.43 13.00 -35.20
C LEU A 210 10.29 13.21 -34.20
N LEU A 211 9.34 14.09 -34.54
CA LEU A 211 8.16 14.33 -33.70
C LEU A 211 7.24 13.11 -33.63
N ALA A 212 7.07 12.38 -34.74
CA ALA A 212 6.34 11.11 -34.75
C ALA A 212 6.97 10.06 -33.82
N GLY A 213 8.30 9.90 -33.92
CA GLY A 213 9.04 8.98 -33.04
C GLY A 213 8.91 9.34 -31.56
N ALA A 214 8.94 10.65 -31.23
CA ALA A 214 8.75 11.11 -29.85
C ALA A 214 7.33 10.85 -29.33
N CYS A 215 6.29 11.15 -30.11
CA CYS A 215 4.90 10.89 -29.73
C CYS A 215 4.59 9.38 -29.60
N LYS A 216 5.18 8.53 -30.47
CA LYS A 216 5.10 7.07 -30.35
C LYS A 216 5.78 6.58 -29.07
N ALA A 217 6.99 7.09 -28.76
CA ALA A 217 7.70 6.73 -27.55
C ALA A 217 6.90 7.12 -26.30
N GLN A 218 6.31 8.32 -26.31
CA GLN A 218 5.41 8.78 -25.24
C GLN A 218 4.22 7.84 -25.06
N ALA A 219 3.50 7.51 -26.12
CA ALA A 219 2.34 6.62 -26.08
C ALA A 219 2.70 5.23 -25.53
N ARG A 220 3.83 4.65 -25.99
CA ARG A 220 4.34 3.37 -25.49
C ARG A 220 4.72 3.45 -24.01
N THR A 221 5.36 4.53 -23.59
CA THR A 221 5.78 4.69 -22.19
C THR A 221 4.55 4.79 -21.27
N ILE A 222 3.50 5.53 -21.69
CA ILE A 222 2.23 5.56 -20.95
C ILE A 222 1.66 4.15 -20.80
N LEU A 223 1.58 3.39 -21.90
CA LEU A 223 1.04 2.02 -21.87
C LEU A 223 1.90 1.06 -21.05
N ASN A 224 3.22 1.17 -21.12
CA ASN A 224 4.13 0.33 -20.33
C ASN A 224 4.05 0.63 -18.83
N SER A 225 3.80 1.89 -18.46
CA SER A 225 3.76 2.32 -17.05
C SER A 225 2.39 2.10 -16.40
N VAL A 226 1.30 2.32 -17.13
CA VAL A 226 -0.05 2.27 -16.54
C VAL A 226 -1.07 1.47 -17.36
N GLY A 227 -0.73 1.05 -18.58
CA GLY A 227 -1.65 0.41 -19.50
C GLY A 227 -1.92 -1.08 -19.22
N GLN A 228 -1.30 -1.69 -18.23
CA GLN A 228 -1.52 -3.12 -17.92
C GLN A 228 -3.00 -3.45 -17.64
N LEU A 229 -3.75 -2.50 -17.07
CA LEU A 229 -5.19 -2.66 -16.83
C LEU A 229 -6.00 -2.75 -18.13
N LEU A 230 -5.47 -2.26 -19.25
CA LEU A 230 -6.13 -2.25 -20.56
C LEU A 230 -5.89 -3.55 -21.35
N LEU A 231 -4.84 -4.31 -21.05
CA LEU A 231 -4.42 -5.48 -21.80
C LEU A 231 -5.47 -6.60 -21.82
N ASN A 232 -6.30 -6.68 -20.78
CA ASN A 232 -7.32 -7.72 -20.63
C ASN A 232 -8.67 -7.36 -21.29
N ALA A 233 -8.76 -6.22 -21.95
CA ALA A 233 -10.02 -5.76 -22.53
C ALA A 233 -9.81 -4.92 -23.80
N PRO A 234 -9.43 -5.55 -24.92
CA PRO A 234 -9.27 -4.85 -26.20
C PRO A 234 -10.61 -4.29 -26.70
N GLY A 235 -10.54 -3.19 -27.47
CA GLY A 235 -11.72 -2.58 -28.09
C GLY A 235 -12.55 -1.67 -27.18
N ARG A 236 -12.08 -1.33 -25.98
CA ARG A 236 -12.74 -0.36 -25.09
C ARG A 236 -12.74 1.05 -25.65
N LYS A 237 -13.71 1.86 -25.23
CA LYS A 237 -13.64 3.31 -25.39
C LYS A 237 -12.75 3.89 -24.29
N ILE A 238 -11.62 4.48 -24.68
CA ILE A 238 -10.66 5.05 -23.73
C ILE A 238 -10.78 6.57 -23.78
N LEU A 239 -11.13 7.18 -22.65
CA LEU A 239 -10.98 8.62 -22.49
C LEU A 239 -9.50 8.97 -22.24
N PHE A 240 -8.95 9.87 -23.07
CA PHE A 240 -7.61 10.40 -22.88
C PHE A 240 -7.70 11.86 -22.43
N GLN A 241 -7.23 12.12 -21.22
CA GLN A 241 -7.36 13.42 -20.55
C GLN A 241 -6.04 13.87 -19.93
N GLY A 242 -6.05 15.05 -19.28
CA GLY A 242 -4.86 15.71 -18.75
C GLY A 242 -4.16 16.61 -19.76
N GLY A 243 -3.04 17.23 -19.37
CA GLY A 243 -2.33 18.19 -20.20
C GLY A 243 -1.73 17.62 -21.48
N VAL A 244 -1.37 16.31 -21.48
CA VAL A 244 -0.83 15.67 -22.69
C VAL A 244 -1.89 15.45 -23.76
N ALA A 245 -3.16 15.42 -23.39
CA ALA A 245 -4.27 15.26 -24.35
C ALA A 245 -4.44 16.43 -25.33
N PHE A 246 -3.82 17.60 -25.07
CA PHE A 246 -3.67 18.65 -26.07
C PHE A 246 -2.94 18.17 -27.32
N ASN A 247 -2.04 17.18 -27.19
CA ASN A 247 -1.30 16.61 -28.29
C ASN A 247 -2.06 15.44 -28.93
N LYS A 248 -2.83 15.74 -29.99
CA LYS A 248 -3.63 14.74 -30.73
C LYS A 248 -2.79 13.62 -31.34
N ALA A 249 -1.49 13.84 -31.60
CA ALA A 249 -0.64 12.78 -32.14
C ALA A 249 -0.38 11.66 -31.11
N VAL A 250 -0.24 12.02 -29.81
CA VAL A 250 -0.14 10.99 -28.77
C VAL A 250 -1.42 10.16 -28.70
N ALA A 251 -2.59 10.81 -28.73
CA ALA A 251 -3.87 10.10 -28.76
C ALA A 251 -4.00 9.16 -29.98
N TYR A 252 -3.57 9.60 -31.16
CA TYR A 252 -3.55 8.78 -32.36
C TYR A 252 -2.69 7.54 -32.17
N PHE A 253 -1.47 7.68 -31.65
CA PHE A 253 -0.57 6.55 -31.43
C PHE A 253 -1.06 5.63 -30.29
N LEU A 254 -1.69 6.15 -29.26
CA LEU A 254 -2.36 5.34 -28.23
C LEU A 254 -3.44 4.45 -28.86
N GLY A 255 -4.29 5.01 -29.72
CA GLY A 255 -5.30 4.26 -30.43
C GLY A 255 -4.72 3.15 -31.33
N LYS A 256 -3.64 3.45 -32.06
CA LYS A 256 -2.93 2.45 -32.88
C LYS A 256 -2.31 1.32 -32.05
N LEU A 257 -1.76 1.63 -30.89
CA LEU A 257 -1.08 0.65 -30.03
C LEU A 257 -2.07 -0.22 -29.25
N THR A 258 -3.22 0.33 -28.85
CA THR A 258 -4.24 -0.39 -28.06
C THR A 258 -5.31 -1.06 -28.92
N GLY A 259 -5.43 -0.71 -30.20
CA GLY A 259 -6.55 -1.10 -31.02
C GLY A 259 -7.91 -0.57 -30.55
N SER A 260 -7.90 0.48 -29.72
CA SER A 260 -9.08 1.05 -29.07
C SER A 260 -9.42 2.43 -29.61
N GLN A 261 -10.69 2.82 -29.48
CA GLN A 261 -11.11 4.19 -29.78
C GLN A 261 -10.65 5.13 -28.65
N ILE A 262 -9.82 6.12 -28.98
CA ILE A 262 -9.40 7.16 -28.04
C ILE A 262 -10.30 8.38 -28.21
N ILE A 263 -10.89 8.83 -27.11
CA ILE A 263 -11.74 10.02 -27.04
C ILE A 263 -11.05 11.07 -26.20
N ILE A 264 -10.84 12.27 -26.75
CA ILE A 264 -10.40 13.43 -25.98
C ILE A 264 -11.66 14.22 -25.60
N PRO A 265 -12.07 14.23 -24.33
CA PRO A 265 -13.29 14.90 -23.91
C PRO A 265 -13.14 16.41 -23.91
N GLN A 266 -14.25 17.13 -23.94
CA GLN A 266 -14.28 18.54 -23.59
C GLN A 266 -13.79 18.72 -22.13
N TYR A 267 -13.07 19.78 -21.84
CA TYR A 267 -12.48 20.05 -20.50
C TYR A 267 -11.44 19.00 -20.05
N HIS A 268 -10.82 18.25 -20.98
CA HIS A 268 -9.81 17.23 -20.66
C HIS A 268 -8.67 17.77 -19.77
N GLU A 269 -8.36 19.05 -19.83
CA GLU A 269 -7.29 19.72 -19.08
C GLU A 269 -7.67 20.04 -17.62
N VAL A 270 -8.98 20.14 -17.32
CA VAL A 270 -9.52 20.46 -15.99
C VAL A 270 -10.38 19.36 -15.40
N MET A 271 -10.24 18.13 -15.91
CA MET A 271 -11.12 17.00 -15.57
C MET A 271 -11.16 16.69 -14.07
N GLY A 272 -10.03 16.76 -13.35
CA GLY A 272 -9.98 16.60 -11.90
C GLY A 272 -10.81 17.64 -11.16
N ALA A 273 -10.69 18.91 -11.58
CA ALA A 273 -11.49 20.01 -11.00
C ALA A 273 -12.99 19.87 -11.35
N LEU A 274 -13.32 19.44 -12.58
CA LEU A 274 -14.69 19.16 -12.99
C LEU A 274 -15.31 18.07 -12.11
N GLY A 275 -14.60 16.96 -11.94
CA GLY A 275 -15.07 15.88 -11.08
C GLY A 275 -15.23 16.27 -9.63
N ALA A 276 -14.31 17.09 -9.09
CA ALA A 276 -14.45 17.64 -7.75
C ALA A 276 -15.72 18.51 -7.62
N ALA A 277 -16.05 19.33 -8.63
CA ALA A 277 -17.28 20.12 -8.65
C ALA A 277 -18.55 19.25 -8.76
N VAL A 278 -18.50 18.17 -9.57
CA VAL A 278 -19.59 17.19 -9.66
C VAL A 278 -19.81 16.50 -8.31
N ILE A 279 -18.74 16.09 -7.63
CA ILE A 279 -18.82 15.48 -6.29
C ILE A 279 -19.33 16.50 -5.26
N ALA A 280 -18.94 17.77 -5.35
CA ALA A 280 -19.48 18.83 -4.48
C ALA A 280 -21.00 18.90 -4.56
N ARG A 281 -21.56 18.85 -5.77
CA ARG A 281 -23.02 18.81 -5.98
C ARG A 281 -23.65 17.59 -5.33
N GLN A 282 -23.10 16.40 -5.58
CA GLN A 282 -23.63 15.14 -5.04
C GLN A 282 -23.60 15.09 -3.51
N LEU A 283 -22.49 15.55 -2.90
CA LEU A 283 -22.36 15.61 -1.44
C LEU A 283 -23.33 16.61 -0.81
N HIS A 284 -23.58 17.73 -1.47
CA HIS A 284 -24.58 18.71 -1.05
C HIS A 284 -25.98 18.08 -1.03
N ASP A 285 -26.35 17.34 -2.09
CA ASP A 285 -27.65 16.67 -2.19
C ASP A 285 -27.82 15.55 -1.16
N LEU A 286 -26.76 14.73 -0.93
CA LEU A 286 -26.73 13.69 0.11
C LEU A 286 -26.85 14.29 1.51
N LYS A 287 -26.20 15.41 1.78
CA LYS A 287 -26.31 16.13 3.05
C LYS A 287 -27.73 16.66 3.29
N ALA A 288 -28.31 17.27 2.25
CA ALA A 288 -29.67 17.82 2.30
C ALA A 288 -30.74 16.74 2.54
N SER A 289 -30.53 15.52 2.00
CA SER A 289 -31.43 14.37 2.18
C SER A 289 -31.18 13.56 3.48
N GLY A 290 -30.18 13.94 4.29
CA GLY A 290 -29.83 13.23 5.53
C GLY A 290 -29.16 11.85 5.33
N HIS A 291 -28.75 11.53 4.09
CA HIS A 291 -28.13 10.24 3.78
C HIS A 291 -26.59 10.23 3.92
N LEU A 292 -25.99 11.39 4.21
CA LEU A 292 -24.53 11.49 4.38
C LEU A 292 -24.15 11.19 5.84
N ASN A 293 -23.63 10.01 6.09
CA ASN A 293 -23.04 9.66 7.40
C ASN A 293 -21.51 9.84 7.35
N LEU A 294 -21.00 10.84 8.07
CA LEU A 294 -19.57 11.15 8.20
C LEU A 294 -19.02 10.78 9.59
N GLU A 295 -19.80 10.08 10.42
CA GLU A 295 -19.33 9.68 11.74
C GLU A 295 -18.12 8.75 11.62
N LYS A 296 -17.04 9.14 12.28
CA LYS A 296 -15.82 8.34 12.32
C LYS A 296 -15.96 7.22 13.33
N VAL A 297 -15.35 6.06 12.99
CA VAL A 297 -15.27 4.96 13.95
C VAL A 297 -14.40 5.41 15.14
N VAL A 298 -14.97 5.31 16.32
CA VAL A 298 -14.32 5.57 17.59
C VAL A 298 -14.08 4.23 18.27
N TYR A 299 -12.92 4.04 18.84
CA TYR A 299 -12.56 2.84 19.59
C TYR A 299 -12.61 3.11 21.09
N GLU A 300 -12.89 2.08 21.85
CA GLU A 300 -12.78 2.15 23.30
C GLU A 300 -11.32 2.45 23.71
N PRO A 301 -11.05 3.52 24.50
CA PRO A 301 -9.70 4.05 24.68
C PRO A 301 -8.85 3.30 25.72
N THR A 302 -9.39 2.30 26.40
CA THR A 302 -8.68 1.64 27.51
C THR A 302 -7.46 0.86 27.00
N ARG A 303 -6.29 1.20 27.52
CA ARG A 303 -5.07 0.41 27.36
C ARG A 303 -5.11 -0.76 28.33
N GLY A 304 -5.20 -1.96 27.79
CA GLY A 304 -5.41 -3.14 28.57
C GLY A 304 -4.14 -3.74 29.19
N LYS A 305 -4.35 -4.74 30.05
CA LYS A 305 -3.34 -5.56 30.70
C LYS A 305 -2.46 -6.31 29.68
N SER A 306 -3.02 -6.70 28.53
CA SER A 306 -2.31 -7.41 27.46
C SER A 306 -1.13 -6.60 26.93
N VAL A 307 -1.27 -5.28 26.77
CA VAL A 307 -0.19 -4.38 26.35
C VAL A 307 0.95 -4.34 27.37
N ALA A 308 0.62 -4.25 28.67
CA ALA A 308 1.61 -4.24 29.74
C ALA A 308 2.40 -5.56 29.78
N LEU A 309 1.71 -6.70 29.66
CA LEU A 309 2.34 -8.03 29.60
C LEU A 309 3.25 -8.17 28.37
N ARG A 310 2.82 -7.74 27.18
CA ARG A 310 3.65 -7.73 25.97
C ARG A 310 4.92 -6.93 26.15
N ILE A 311 4.81 -5.71 26.68
CA ILE A 311 5.98 -4.86 26.93
C ILE A 311 6.94 -5.54 27.92
N LYS A 312 6.43 -6.17 28.98
CA LYS A 312 7.23 -6.89 29.97
C LYS A 312 8.00 -8.06 29.31
N SER A 313 7.31 -8.91 28.56
CA SER A 313 7.93 -10.06 27.88
C SER A 313 8.95 -9.62 26.83
N THR A 314 8.63 -8.59 26.02
CA THR A 314 9.57 -8.03 25.03
C THR A 314 10.85 -7.50 25.70
N LYS A 315 10.71 -6.75 26.80
CA LYS A 315 11.88 -6.24 27.54
C LYS A 315 12.73 -7.38 28.11
N HIS A 316 12.08 -8.39 28.65
CA HIS A 316 12.78 -9.56 29.17
C HIS A 316 13.57 -10.28 28.07
N ASP A 317 12.94 -10.60 26.95
CA ASP A 317 13.55 -11.45 25.91
C ASP A 317 14.66 -10.73 25.12
N PHE A 318 14.46 -9.47 24.76
CA PHE A 318 15.40 -8.77 23.89
C PHE A 318 16.48 -7.97 24.64
N PHE A 319 16.27 -7.67 25.93
CA PHE A 319 17.18 -6.82 26.70
C PHE A 319 17.68 -7.47 28.02
N SER A 320 17.30 -8.73 28.31
CA SER A 320 17.86 -9.49 29.42
C SER A 320 19.31 -9.85 29.13
N LYS A 321 20.14 -9.73 30.16
CA LYS A 321 21.57 -10.10 30.17
C LYS A 321 21.83 -11.35 30.99
N ASP A 322 20.89 -12.29 31.06
CA ASP A 322 21.10 -13.55 31.76
C ASP A 322 22.11 -14.41 30.99
N GLU A 323 23.38 -14.32 31.39
CA GLU A 323 24.49 -15.05 30.76
C GLU A 323 24.53 -16.52 31.18
N THR A 324 23.66 -16.96 32.10
CA THR A 324 23.62 -18.37 32.53
C THR A 324 22.98 -19.30 31.49
N LYS A 325 22.22 -18.71 30.54
CA LYS A 325 21.54 -19.43 29.48
C LYS A 325 22.15 -19.14 28.11
N PRO A 326 22.33 -20.16 27.25
CA PRO A 326 22.86 -19.95 25.93
C PRO A 326 21.96 -19.05 25.10
N LEU A 327 22.55 -18.11 24.37
CA LEU A 327 21.86 -17.24 23.44
C LEU A 327 21.74 -17.93 22.09
N VAL A 328 20.51 -18.15 21.63
CA VAL A 328 20.25 -18.72 20.30
C VAL A 328 19.60 -17.69 19.41
N TRP A 329 20.23 -17.42 18.28
CA TRP A 329 19.60 -16.67 17.21
C TRP A 329 18.75 -17.61 16.35
N ARG A 330 17.56 -17.16 15.99
CA ARG A 330 16.70 -17.84 15.04
C ARG A 330 16.10 -16.90 14.01
N ASN A 331 15.71 -17.42 12.85
CA ASN A 331 14.81 -16.72 11.96
C ASN A 331 13.34 -16.85 12.42
N LEU A 332 12.45 -16.07 11.83
CA LEU A 332 11.03 -15.97 12.22
C LEU A 332 10.29 -17.34 12.21
N PHE A 333 10.75 -18.29 11.43
CA PHE A 333 10.03 -19.53 11.14
C PHE A 333 10.49 -20.75 11.94
N PHE A 334 11.67 -20.76 12.54
CA PHE A 334 12.09 -21.90 13.37
C PHE A 334 11.26 -21.96 14.66
N PRO A 335 10.79 -23.15 15.13
CA PRO A 335 9.88 -23.27 16.28
C PRO A 335 10.53 -22.81 17.59
N THR A 336 9.91 -21.88 18.30
CA THR A 336 10.38 -21.44 19.63
C THR A 336 10.11 -22.45 20.71
N GLU A 337 9.17 -23.35 20.53
CA GLU A 337 8.85 -24.44 21.45
C GLU A 337 10.10 -25.26 21.79
N ILE A 338 10.88 -25.61 20.77
CA ILE A 338 12.15 -26.36 20.93
C ILE A 338 13.15 -25.54 21.76
N LEU A 339 13.34 -24.28 21.42
CA LEU A 339 14.34 -23.42 22.07
C LEU A 339 13.96 -23.11 23.52
N ASN A 340 12.66 -22.96 23.81
CA ASN A 340 12.15 -22.77 25.15
C ASN A 340 12.30 -24.08 25.99
N ALA A 341 12.07 -25.24 25.40
CA ALA A 341 12.32 -26.55 26.06
C ALA A 341 13.79 -26.73 26.39
N MET A 342 14.68 -26.21 25.54
CA MET A 342 16.15 -26.26 25.78
C MET A 342 16.64 -25.19 26.77
N ASP A 343 15.75 -24.37 27.33
CA ASP A 343 16.09 -23.30 28.29
C ASP A 343 17.08 -22.27 27.72
N CYS A 344 16.88 -21.87 26.48
CA CYS A 344 17.71 -20.90 25.78
C CYS A 344 17.15 -19.48 25.92
N ARG A 345 18.05 -18.48 25.86
CA ARG A 345 17.65 -17.12 25.49
C ARG A 345 17.44 -17.11 23.99
N VAL A 346 16.23 -16.84 23.57
CA VAL A 346 15.86 -16.84 22.15
C VAL A 346 15.88 -15.41 21.61
N ARG A 347 16.53 -15.19 20.49
CA ARG A 347 16.46 -13.93 19.76
C ARG A 347 16.02 -14.18 18.32
N THR A 348 14.75 -13.88 18.03
CA THR A 348 14.26 -13.84 16.65
C THR A 348 14.79 -12.58 15.99
N LEU A 349 15.72 -12.73 15.04
CA LEU A 349 16.48 -11.59 14.53
C LEU A 349 15.61 -10.59 13.77
N GLU A 350 14.65 -11.05 12.96
CA GLU A 350 13.73 -10.15 12.25
C GLU A 350 12.84 -9.39 13.23
N THR A 351 12.37 -10.03 14.31
CA THR A 351 11.62 -9.36 15.37
C THR A 351 12.49 -8.31 16.08
N TYR A 352 13.76 -8.65 16.33
CA TYR A 352 14.71 -7.73 16.93
C TYR A 352 14.93 -6.50 16.02
N ALA A 353 15.15 -6.69 14.72
CA ALA A 353 15.25 -5.59 13.76
C ALA A 353 13.99 -4.73 13.75
N ALA A 354 12.80 -5.34 13.78
CA ALA A 354 11.52 -4.64 13.77
C ALA A 354 11.35 -3.67 14.97
N LEU A 355 11.91 -4.00 16.14
CA LEU A 355 11.88 -3.11 17.32
C LEU A 355 12.59 -1.76 17.08
N PHE A 356 13.55 -1.74 16.16
CA PHE A 356 14.29 -0.52 15.79
C PHE A 356 13.68 0.19 14.58
N GLY A 357 12.69 -0.35 13.92
CA GLY A 357 12.12 0.21 12.70
C GLY A 357 11.68 1.67 12.82
N ARG A 358 11.16 2.09 13.97
CA ARG A 358 10.76 3.48 14.26
C ARG A 358 11.93 4.43 14.58
N ARG A 359 13.14 3.91 14.66
CA ARG A 359 14.36 4.69 14.89
C ARG A 359 15.05 4.94 13.56
N ALA A 360 14.55 5.92 12.78
CA ALA A 360 15.03 6.24 11.44
C ALA A 360 16.55 6.47 11.37
N ASP A 361 17.13 7.05 12.45
CA ASP A 361 18.58 7.21 12.63
C ASP A 361 19.30 5.85 12.62
N LYS A 362 18.80 4.89 13.40
CA LYS A 362 19.39 3.55 13.52
C LYS A 362 19.19 2.71 12.26
N VAL A 363 18.01 2.80 11.65
CA VAL A 363 17.73 2.13 10.37
C VAL A 363 18.70 2.62 9.31
N LYS A 364 18.85 3.95 9.15
CA LYS A 364 19.75 4.53 8.16
C LYS A 364 21.20 4.14 8.39
N GLU A 365 21.67 4.16 9.66
CA GLU A 365 23.02 3.75 10.05
C GLU A 365 23.26 2.28 9.71
N ALA A 366 22.36 1.37 10.10
CA ALA A 366 22.48 -0.07 9.84
C ALA A 366 22.45 -0.39 8.34
N LEU A 367 21.51 0.19 7.59
CA LEU A 367 21.43 0.00 6.13
C LEU A 367 22.69 0.54 5.43
N GLY A 368 23.27 1.64 5.92
CA GLY A 368 24.53 2.18 5.41
C GLY A 368 25.71 1.26 5.66
N ARG A 369 25.82 0.67 6.86
CA ARG A 369 26.89 -0.33 7.17
C ARG A 369 26.71 -1.61 6.35
N ALA A 370 25.48 -2.09 6.16
CA ALA A 370 25.21 -3.23 5.32
C ALA A 370 25.62 -3.00 3.87
N ALA A 371 25.35 -1.80 3.31
CA ALA A 371 25.78 -1.43 1.97
C ALA A 371 27.30 -1.43 1.81
N GLN A 372 28.06 -1.00 2.85
CA GLN A 372 29.53 -1.07 2.85
C GLN A 372 30.04 -2.52 2.85
N LYS A 373 29.28 -3.47 3.40
CA LYS A 373 29.56 -4.92 3.36
C LYS A 373 29.14 -5.56 2.01
N GLY A 374 28.51 -4.81 1.08
CA GLY A 374 28.05 -5.30 -0.21
C GLY A 374 26.59 -5.76 -0.26
N PHE A 375 25.81 -5.57 0.79
CA PHE A 375 24.37 -5.83 0.81
C PHE A 375 23.60 -4.62 0.27
N ASP A 376 23.23 -4.68 -0.99
CA ASP A 376 22.57 -3.60 -1.71
C ASP A 376 21.02 -3.64 -1.56
N GLY A 377 20.35 -2.73 -2.29
CA GLY A 377 18.89 -2.63 -2.31
C GLY A 377 18.14 -3.86 -2.85
N GLN A 378 18.82 -4.86 -3.42
CA GLN A 378 18.21 -6.12 -3.87
C GLN A 378 17.95 -7.09 -2.72
N THR A 379 18.62 -6.89 -1.58
CA THR A 379 18.43 -7.67 -0.37
C THR A 379 17.32 -7.05 0.48
N CYS A 380 16.48 -7.88 1.07
CA CYS A 380 15.41 -7.47 1.99
C CYS A 380 15.93 -6.53 3.08
N SER A 381 15.26 -5.42 3.35
CA SER A 381 15.69 -4.43 4.34
C SER A 381 15.78 -4.97 5.77
N PHE A 382 14.92 -5.92 6.17
CA PHE A 382 15.08 -6.64 7.44
C PHE A 382 16.45 -7.28 7.57
N LEU A 383 16.86 -8.01 6.54
CA LEU A 383 18.12 -8.75 6.52
C LEU A 383 19.32 -7.81 6.40
N ARG A 384 19.20 -6.75 5.61
CA ARG A 384 20.22 -5.68 5.57
C ARG A 384 20.39 -5.01 6.94
N MET A 385 19.29 -4.79 7.67
CA MET A 385 19.36 -4.28 9.04
C MET A 385 20.25 -5.17 9.91
N LEU A 386 20.07 -6.50 9.85
CA LEU A 386 20.85 -7.45 10.67
C LEU A 386 22.34 -7.39 10.36
N GLU A 387 22.72 -7.24 9.10
CA GLU A 387 24.11 -7.09 8.67
C GLU A 387 24.77 -5.79 9.15
N GLY A 388 23.98 -4.77 9.40
CA GLY A 388 24.49 -3.48 9.84
C GLY A 388 24.29 -3.17 11.33
N MET A 389 23.59 -4.02 12.09
CA MET A 389 23.36 -3.85 13.52
C MET A 389 24.52 -4.41 14.34
N ASP A 390 24.73 -3.82 15.52
CA ASP A 390 25.60 -4.42 16.53
C ASP A 390 24.78 -5.46 17.31
N LEU A 391 25.11 -6.73 17.15
CA LEU A 391 24.42 -7.86 17.77
C LEU A 391 25.31 -8.54 18.81
N ASP A 392 24.72 -9.02 19.91
CA ASP A 392 25.46 -9.85 20.89
C ASP A 392 25.79 -11.18 20.24
N LYS A 393 27.05 -11.65 20.37
CA LYS A 393 27.48 -12.95 19.84
C LYS A 393 26.60 -14.08 20.37
N PRO A 394 25.98 -14.90 19.51
CA PRO A 394 25.19 -16.04 19.96
C PRO A 394 26.05 -17.25 20.27
N ASP A 395 25.50 -18.18 21.04
CA ASP A 395 26.09 -19.49 21.30
C ASP A 395 25.70 -20.50 20.21
N PHE A 396 24.59 -20.26 19.49
CA PHE A 396 24.12 -21.08 18.37
C PHE A 396 23.18 -20.29 17.47
N ILE A 397 23.09 -20.68 16.20
CA ILE A 397 22.18 -20.11 15.21
C ILE A 397 21.32 -21.24 14.62
N VAL A 398 20.00 -21.05 14.61
CA VAL A 398 19.07 -21.93 13.88
C VAL A 398 18.27 -21.11 12.87
N SER A 399 18.14 -21.63 11.65
CA SER A 399 17.34 -21.04 10.61
C SER A 399 16.54 -22.09 9.85
N THR A 400 15.51 -21.65 9.13
CA THR A 400 14.83 -22.47 8.13
C THR A 400 15.16 -21.95 6.75
N VAL A 401 15.45 -22.82 5.79
CA VAL A 401 15.78 -22.42 4.41
C VAL A 401 14.57 -21.81 3.70
N GLN A 402 13.37 -22.27 4.01
CA GLN A 402 12.12 -21.73 3.51
C GLN A 402 11.33 -21.09 4.67
N PRO A 403 10.48 -20.10 4.40
CA PRO A 403 10.16 -19.49 3.12
C PRO A 403 11.17 -18.44 2.63
N CYS A 404 12.23 -18.12 3.39
CA CYS A 404 13.16 -17.04 3.06
C CYS A 404 14.60 -17.51 2.85
N GLN A 405 14.97 -17.84 1.61
CA GLN A 405 16.35 -18.21 1.24
C GLN A 405 17.38 -17.08 1.46
N GLN A 406 16.95 -15.81 1.42
CA GLN A 406 17.85 -14.71 1.72
C GLN A 406 18.24 -14.69 3.20
N ALA A 407 17.31 -15.07 4.09
CA ALA A 407 17.62 -15.18 5.52
C ALA A 407 18.73 -16.21 5.78
N GLU A 408 18.65 -17.38 5.17
CA GLU A 408 19.68 -18.41 5.30
C GLU A 408 21.08 -17.87 4.96
N ARG A 409 21.19 -17.14 3.83
CA ARG A 409 22.47 -16.56 3.40
C ARG A 409 23.01 -15.53 4.39
N VAL A 410 22.14 -14.63 4.87
CA VAL A 410 22.50 -13.61 5.86
C VAL A 410 22.91 -14.27 7.17
N PHE A 411 22.20 -15.30 7.63
CA PHE A 411 22.56 -16.03 8.86
C PHE A 411 23.90 -16.77 8.71
N ALA A 412 24.18 -17.32 7.54
CA ALA A 412 25.48 -17.95 7.26
C ALA A 412 26.62 -16.89 7.23
N ASP A 413 26.36 -15.70 6.73
CA ASP A 413 27.33 -14.61 6.71
C ASP A 413 27.60 -14.08 8.13
N LEU A 414 26.55 -13.87 8.92
CA LEU A 414 26.65 -13.53 10.34
C LEU A 414 27.39 -14.61 11.13
N ALA A 415 27.12 -15.92 10.89
CA ALA A 415 27.87 -17.01 11.55
C ALA A 415 29.35 -16.90 11.26
N ARG A 416 29.75 -16.58 10.02
CA ARG A 416 31.13 -16.37 9.62
C ARG A 416 31.74 -15.14 10.29
N GLU A 417 31.03 -14.02 10.35
CA GLU A 417 31.47 -12.78 11.00
C GLU A 417 31.75 -13.00 12.50
N TYR A 418 30.88 -13.75 13.17
CA TYR A 418 31.01 -14.09 14.59
C TYR A 418 31.91 -15.32 14.86
N LYS A 419 32.43 -15.96 13.82
CA LYS A 419 33.28 -17.17 13.88
C LYS A 419 32.63 -18.30 14.67
N ILE A 420 31.45 -18.70 14.21
CA ILE A 420 30.62 -19.77 14.78
C ILE A 420 29.92 -20.59 13.68
N GLU A 421 30.57 -20.77 12.52
CA GLU A 421 30.02 -21.53 11.40
C GLU A 421 29.68 -22.99 11.79
N ASP A 422 30.45 -23.56 12.73
CA ASP A 422 30.25 -24.89 13.32
C ASP A 422 29.02 -24.96 14.25
N ARG A 423 28.38 -23.83 14.53
CA ARG A 423 27.20 -23.68 15.40
C ARG A 423 26.00 -23.09 14.67
N LEU A 424 25.96 -23.24 13.36
CA LEU A 424 24.82 -22.88 12.52
C LEU A 424 24.11 -24.15 12.04
N TYR A 425 22.85 -24.27 12.32
CA TYR A 425 21.98 -25.29 11.74
C TYR A 425 20.90 -24.65 10.85
N SER A 426 20.89 -25.04 9.58
CA SER A 426 19.90 -24.61 8.59
C SER A 426 18.92 -25.73 8.30
N LEU A 427 17.73 -25.66 8.89
CA LEU A 427 16.66 -26.64 8.72
C LEU A 427 16.20 -26.65 7.25
N GLN A 428 16.46 -27.77 6.58
CA GLN A 428 16.03 -27.97 5.20
C GLN A 428 14.51 -28.16 5.14
N THR A 429 13.86 -27.33 4.36
CA THR A 429 12.41 -27.36 4.17
C THR A 429 12.09 -28.00 2.83
N PRO A 430 11.19 -28.99 2.75
CA PRO A 430 10.77 -29.59 1.50
C PRO A 430 10.26 -28.50 0.53
N ILE A 431 10.71 -28.54 -0.73
CA ILE A 431 10.25 -27.61 -1.78
C ILE A 431 8.74 -27.74 -2.00
N ASN A 432 8.24 -28.99 -1.93
CA ASN A 432 6.81 -29.30 -1.98
C ASN A 432 6.32 -29.73 -0.59
N ALA A 433 5.64 -28.81 0.09
CA ALA A 433 5.06 -29.05 1.42
C ALA A 433 4.02 -30.21 1.44
N HIS A 434 3.45 -30.55 0.29
CA HIS A 434 2.46 -31.63 0.13
C HIS A 434 3.07 -32.97 -0.29
N SER A 435 4.40 -33.08 -0.39
CA SER A 435 5.03 -34.35 -0.71
C SER A 435 4.79 -35.37 0.41
N ARG A 436 4.68 -36.65 0.03
CA ARG A 436 4.33 -37.76 0.95
C ARG A 436 5.20 -37.82 2.22
N ASN A 437 6.46 -37.44 2.11
CA ASN A 437 7.44 -37.53 3.20
C ASN A 437 7.83 -36.15 3.76
N ALA A 438 7.10 -35.09 3.43
CA ALA A 438 7.47 -33.72 3.84
C ALA A 438 7.51 -33.59 5.37
N VAL A 439 6.53 -34.18 6.05
CA VAL A 439 6.41 -34.10 7.52
C VAL A 439 7.57 -34.84 8.18
N GLU A 440 7.88 -36.05 7.70
CA GLU A 440 8.97 -36.88 8.23
C GLU A 440 10.31 -36.17 8.04
N VAL A 441 10.62 -35.71 6.83
CA VAL A 441 11.89 -35.00 6.55
C VAL A 441 12.04 -33.75 7.43
N MET A 442 10.97 -33.03 7.64
CA MET A 442 10.98 -31.85 8.50
C MET A 442 11.13 -32.20 9.98
N ALA A 443 10.46 -33.28 10.45
CA ALA A 443 10.54 -33.76 11.82
C ALA A 443 11.95 -34.29 12.16
N ASP A 444 12.55 -35.05 11.25
CA ASP A 444 13.91 -35.52 11.38
C ASP A 444 14.91 -34.36 11.46
N GLY A 445 14.76 -33.35 10.60
CA GLY A 445 15.58 -32.14 10.64
C GLY A 445 15.43 -31.35 11.95
N LEU A 446 14.21 -31.26 12.51
CA LEU A 446 14.00 -30.65 13.83
C LEU A 446 14.70 -31.44 14.94
N ALA A 447 14.62 -32.75 14.91
CA ALA A 447 15.32 -33.62 15.88
C ALA A 447 16.84 -33.49 15.74
N GLU A 448 17.37 -33.45 14.52
CA GLU A 448 18.78 -33.24 14.25
C GLU A 448 19.26 -31.84 14.75
N SER A 449 18.46 -30.79 14.57
CA SER A 449 18.79 -29.46 15.11
C SER A 449 18.94 -29.46 16.63
N VAL A 450 18.11 -30.25 17.33
CA VAL A 450 18.21 -30.43 18.78
C VAL A 450 19.49 -31.19 19.14
N PHE A 451 19.82 -32.27 18.42
CA PHE A 451 21.05 -33.02 18.65
C PHE A 451 22.31 -32.12 18.50
N GLU A 452 22.38 -31.30 17.49
CA GLU A 452 23.52 -30.38 17.29
C GLU A 452 23.60 -29.31 18.40
N MET A 453 22.44 -28.75 18.83
CA MET A 453 22.41 -27.84 19.97
C MET A 453 22.82 -28.51 21.30
N GLU A 454 22.37 -29.73 21.54
CA GLU A 454 22.78 -30.55 22.72
C GLU A 454 24.29 -30.73 22.78
N LYS A 455 24.90 -31.05 21.65
CA LYS A 455 26.35 -31.22 21.50
C LYS A 455 27.06 -29.88 21.74
N ALA A 456 26.55 -28.76 21.19
CA ALA A 456 27.14 -27.44 21.37
C ALA A 456 27.07 -26.95 22.83
N PHE A 457 25.97 -27.23 23.53
CA PHE A 457 25.75 -26.80 24.91
C PHE A 457 26.21 -27.81 25.97
N GLY A 458 26.56 -29.01 25.58
CA GLY A 458 26.98 -30.07 26.51
C GLY A 458 25.86 -30.55 27.45
N ARG A 459 24.59 -30.37 27.05
CA ARG A 459 23.42 -30.77 27.86
C ARG A 459 22.29 -31.30 26.99
N LYS A 460 21.52 -32.25 27.55
CA LYS A 460 20.37 -32.85 26.88
C LYS A 460 19.12 -31.99 27.06
N MET A 461 18.27 -31.98 26.05
CA MET A 461 16.94 -31.39 26.14
C MET A 461 16.04 -32.28 27.01
N ASP A 462 15.24 -31.63 27.84
CA ASP A 462 14.18 -32.33 28.59
C ASP A 462 12.93 -32.43 27.68
N LEU A 463 12.61 -33.65 27.29
CA LEU A 463 11.44 -33.94 26.45
C LEU A 463 10.12 -33.54 27.14
N GLY A 464 10.03 -33.65 28.48
CA GLY A 464 8.86 -33.24 29.23
C GLY A 464 8.62 -31.73 29.10
N ARG A 465 9.68 -30.93 29.05
CA ARG A 465 9.55 -29.49 28.76
C ARG A 465 9.09 -29.18 27.32
N LEU A 466 9.46 -30.04 26.36
CA LEU A 466 8.96 -29.89 24.98
C LEU A 466 7.48 -30.27 24.89
N GLU A 467 7.05 -31.32 25.59
CA GLU A 467 5.65 -31.69 25.71
C GLU A 467 4.84 -30.53 26.33
N GLU A 468 5.32 -29.94 27.43
CA GLU A 468 4.72 -28.79 28.07
C GLU A 468 4.65 -27.58 27.13
N ALA A 469 5.71 -27.28 26.39
CA ALA A 469 5.74 -26.19 25.41
C ALA A 469 4.69 -26.39 24.30
N CYS A 470 4.45 -27.61 23.84
CA CYS A 470 3.38 -27.93 22.91
C CYS A 470 1.98 -27.70 23.53
N VAL A 471 1.77 -28.06 24.78
CA VAL A 471 0.52 -27.80 25.51
C VAL A 471 0.26 -26.30 25.63
N LEU A 472 1.26 -25.52 26.05
CA LEU A 472 1.16 -24.06 26.16
C LEU A 472 0.89 -23.38 24.81
N SER A 473 1.55 -23.87 23.74
CA SER A 473 1.26 -23.39 22.37
C SER A 473 -0.19 -23.68 21.97
N ASN A 474 -0.74 -24.84 22.29
CA ASN A 474 -2.12 -25.18 22.00
C ASN A 474 -3.10 -24.28 22.76
N GLU A 475 -2.84 -24.02 24.04
CA GLU A 475 -3.68 -23.13 24.86
C GLU A 475 -3.66 -21.69 24.31
N ALA A 476 -2.48 -21.17 24.00
CA ALA A 476 -2.34 -19.84 23.41
C ALA A 476 -3.03 -19.75 22.03
N ALA A 477 -2.90 -20.80 21.20
CA ALA A 477 -3.56 -20.88 19.90
C ALA A 477 -5.07 -20.91 19.99
N ALA A 478 -5.62 -21.66 20.96
CA ALA A 478 -7.06 -21.70 21.20
C ALA A 478 -7.62 -20.32 21.60
N LEU A 479 -6.89 -19.59 22.46
CA LEU A 479 -7.25 -18.20 22.83
C LEU A 479 -7.12 -17.26 21.63
N ALA A 480 -6.06 -17.37 20.83
CA ALA A 480 -5.89 -16.56 19.63
C ALA A 480 -7.03 -16.78 18.62
N LYS A 481 -7.48 -18.03 18.44
CA LYS A 481 -8.64 -18.36 17.58
C LYS A 481 -9.93 -17.72 18.13
N LYS A 482 -10.14 -17.71 19.45
CA LYS A 482 -11.27 -16.99 20.06
C LYS A 482 -11.20 -15.48 19.85
N CYS A 483 -10.01 -14.88 19.95
CA CYS A 483 -9.80 -13.45 19.64
C CYS A 483 -10.11 -13.14 18.17
N GLN A 484 -9.69 -14.00 17.24
CA GLN A 484 -9.99 -13.88 15.83
C GLN A 484 -11.51 -13.94 15.58
N GLU A 485 -12.20 -14.94 16.14
CA GLU A 485 -13.64 -15.10 16.00
C GLU A 485 -14.39 -13.86 16.50
N LEU A 486 -14.04 -13.35 17.69
CA LEU A 486 -14.61 -12.10 18.20
C LEU A 486 -14.43 -10.92 17.25
N ARG A 487 -13.23 -10.75 16.68
CA ARG A 487 -12.95 -9.67 15.74
C ARG A 487 -13.69 -9.87 14.42
N PHE A 488 -13.90 -11.11 13.97
CA PHE A 488 -14.65 -11.42 12.75
C PHE A 488 -16.16 -11.13 12.91
N THR A 489 -16.72 -11.44 14.06
CA THR A 489 -18.17 -11.40 14.33
C THR A 489 -18.66 -10.15 15.08
N SER A 490 -17.78 -9.18 15.32
CA SER A 490 -18.09 -7.94 16.03
C SER A 490 -17.82 -6.70 15.17
N PRO A 491 -18.39 -5.54 15.50
CA PRO A 491 -17.90 -4.26 14.98
C PRO A 491 -16.39 -4.08 15.25
N PRO A 492 -15.69 -3.13 14.62
CA PRO A 492 -14.27 -2.92 14.88
C PRO A 492 -13.98 -2.70 16.37
N LEU A 493 -13.18 -3.59 16.99
CA LEU A 493 -12.89 -3.59 18.42
C LEU A 493 -11.58 -2.89 18.77
N VAL A 494 -10.59 -3.01 17.90
CA VAL A 494 -9.23 -2.46 18.05
C VAL A 494 -8.76 -1.93 16.71
N ARG A 495 -7.84 -0.97 16.76
CA ARG A 495 -7.19 -0.49 15.53
C ARG A 495 -6.29 -1.57 14.95
N GLY A 496 -6.36 -1.80 13.64
CA GLY A 496 -5.44 -2.67 12.94
C GLY A 496 -4.00 -2.18 13.04
N SER A 497 -3.79 -0.86 13.02
CA SER A 497 -2.48 -0.23 13.23
C SER A 497 -1.82 -0.55 14.59
N GLU A 498 -2.62 -0.93 15.60
CA GLU A 498 -2.13 -1.40 16.89
C GLU A 498 -2.00 -2.93 16.93
N ALA A 499 -3.00 -3.64 16.42
CA ALA A 499 -3.08 -5.09 16.51
C ALA A 499 -2.07 -5.83 15.62
N ILE A 500 -1.69 -5.24 14.49
CA ILE A 500 -0.75 -5.87 13.54
C ILE A 500 0.63 -6.19 14.14
N TYR A 501 1.05 -5.41 15.14
CA TYR A 501 2.32 -5.63 15.82
C TYR A 501 2.27 -6.75 16.87
N ASN A 502 1.09 -7.31 17.17
CA ASN A 502 0.96 -8.44 18.10
C ASN A 502 1.74 -9.66 17.60
N ALA A 503 1.62 -9.97 16.31
CA ALA A 503 2.25 -11.13 15.69
C ALA A 503 3.78 -11.15 15.86
N ILE A 504 4.42 -9.98 15.84
CA ILE A 504 5.87 -9.84 16.03
C ILE A 504 6.28 -10.33 17.43
N VAL A 505 5.54 -9.91 18.46
CA VAL A 505 5.79 -10.36 19.83
C VAL A 505 5.41 -11.82 20.00
N PHE A 506 4.28 -12.24 19.44
CA PHE A 506 3.80 -13.62 19.58
C PHE A 506 4.74 -14.63 18.92
N SER A 507 5.36 -14.28 17.81
CA SER A 507 6.34 -15.15 17.13
C SER A 507 7.50 -15.57 18.03
N GLN A 508 7.84 -14.75 19.03
CA GLN A 508 8.91 -14.99 19.99
C GLN A 508 8.48 -15.89 21.16
N LEU A 509 7.18 -16.04 21.42
CA LEU A 509 6.66 -16.55 22.70
C LEU A 509 5.94 -17.89 22.62
N TRP A 510 5.83 -18.54 21.45
CA TRP A 510 5.20 -19.85 21.34
C TRP A 510 5.91 -20.87 22.25
N GLY A 511 5.13 -21.68 22.96
CA GLY A 511 5.64 -22.64 23.96
C GLY A 511 5.86 -22.04 25.36
N ARG A 512 5.34 -20.83 25.64
CA ARG A 512 5.55 -20.15 26.93
C ARG A 512 4.23 -19.74 27.58
N GLN A 513 4.21 -19.79 28.91
CA GLN A 513 3.11 -19.30 29.73
C GLN A 513 2.82 -17.80 29.47
N ASP A 514 3.86 -17.00 29.21
CA ASP A 514 3.71 -15.58 28.90
C ASP A 514 2.72 -15.33 27.75
N LEU A 515 2.76 -16.15 26.69
CA LEU A 515 1.87 -16.00 25.54
C LEU A 515 0.42 -16.35 25.92
N VAL A 516 0.23 -17.41 26.71
CA VAL A 516 -1.10 -17.81 27.23
C VAL A 516 -1.71 -16.64 28.04
N ASP A 517 -0.91 -16.05 28.95
CA ASP A 517 -1.38 -14.94 29.80
C ASP A 517 -1.70 -13.69 28.99
N ILE A 518 -0.89 -13.38 27.96
CA ILE A 518 -1.13 -12.25 27.05
C ILE A 518 -2.43 -12.50 26.25
N GLN A 519 -2.59 -13.69 25.65
CA GLN A 519 -3.76 -14.00 24.83
C GLN A 519 -5.03 -14.03 25.67
N LYS A 520 -4.96 -14.53 26.90
CA LYS A 520 -6.09 -14.51 27.85
C LYS A 520 -6.49 -13.08 28.19
N ALA A 521 -5.53 -12.24 28.57
CA ALA A 521 -5.78 -10.83 28.87
C ALA A 521 -6.36 -10.09 27.64
N TYR A 522 -5.83 -10.37 26.44
CA TYR A 522 -6.31 -9.76 25.20
C TYR A 522 -7.74 -10.20 24.88
N TYR A 523 -8.07 -11.48 25.07
CA TYR A 523 -9.43 -11.98 24.89
C TYR A 523 -10.43 -11.30 25.82
N GLU A 524 -10.08 -11.17 27.13
CA GLU A 524 -10.90 -10.48 28.12
C GLU A 524 -11.12 -9.00 27.73
N GLU A 525 -10.08 -8.33 27.25
CA GLU A 525 -10.17 -6.95 26.76
C GLU A 525 -11.08 -6.84 25.53
N LEU A 526 -10.98 -7.78 24.59
CA LEU A 526 -11.85 -7.79 23.40
C LEU A 526 -13.32 -7.98 23.76
N LEU A 527 -13.64 -8.78 24.80
CA LEU A 527 -15.02 -8.94 25.29
C LEU A 527 -15.58 -7.62 25.84
N MET A 528 -14.79 -6.88 26.63
CA MET A 528 -15.20 -5.56 27.14
C MET A 528 -15.40 -4.56 25.99
N LYS A 529 -14.46 -4.55 25.03
CA LYS A 529 -14.53 -3.69 23.85
C LYS A 529 -15.72 -4.04 22.95
N LYS A 530 -16.09 -5.32 22.86
CA LYS A 530 -17.27 -5.78 22.14
C LYS A 530 -18.55 -5.17 22.72
N GLU A 531 -18.74 -5.26 24.03
CA GLU A 531 -19.92 -4.69 24.69
C GLU A 531 -20.03 -3.17 24.43
N TRP A 532 -18.90 -2.46 24.45
CA TRP A 532 -18.84 -1.03 24.16
C TRP A 532 -19.16 -0.71 22.70
N ALA A 533 -18.58 -1.48 21.74
CA ALA A 533 -18.74 -1.26 20.31
C ALA A 533 -20.16 -1.58 19.81
N GLU A 534 -20.75 -2.69 20.27
CA GLU A 534 -22.11 -3.12 19.88
C GLU A 534 -23.23 -2.16 20.34
N LYS A 535 -22.96 -1.35 21.36
CA LYS A 535 -23.86 -0.25 21.76
C LYS A 535 -23.86 0.93 20.77
N ARG A 536 -22.86 1.02 19.90
CA ARG A 536 -22.61 2.14 18.97
C ARG A 536 -22.75 1.77 17.53
N TYR A 537 -22.31 0.59 17.14
CA TYR A 537 -22.19 0.15 15.77
C TYR A 537 -22.80 -1.22 15.55
N LYS A 538 -23.41 -1.43 14.38
CA LYS A 538 -23.62 -2.76 13.81
C LYS A 538 -22.47 -3.11 12.88
N ILE A 539 -22.26 -4.40 12.60
CA ILE A 539 -21.18 -4.86 11.71
C ILE A 539 -21.25 -4.16 10.33
N GLY A 540 -22.47 -3.98 9.79
CA GLY A 540 -22.68 -3.32 8.50
C GLY A 540 -22.48 -1.79 8.50
N ASP A 541 -22.33 -1.13 9.64
CA ASP A 541 -22.22 0.33 9.72
C ASP A 541 -20.83 0.86 9.35
N THR A 542 -19.81 0.00 9.33
CA THR A 542 -18.43 0.37 9.05
C THR A 542 -17.83 -0.46 7.91
N HIS A 543 -16.82 0.06 7.24
CA HIS A 543 -15.96 -0.77 6.40
C HIS A 543 -15.23 -1.80 7.24
N ARG A 544 -14.86 -2.91 6.60
CA ARG A 544 -14.17 -4.02 7.24
C ARG A 544 -13.06 -4.49 6.32
N LEU A 545 -11.82 -4.12 6.63
CA LEU A 545 -10.68 -4.45 5.82
C LEU A 545 -9.88 -5.61 6.42
N LEU A 546 -9.38 -6.48 5.54
CA LEU A 546 -8.38 -7.50 5.85
C LEU A 546 -7.01 -7.04 5.34
N TRP A 547 -6.02 -6.99 6.22
CA TRP A 547 -4.64 -6.69 5.86
C TRP A 547 -3.84 -7.98 5.65
N LEU A 548 -3.14 -8.09 4.54
CA LEU A 548 -2.27 -9.21 4.22
C LEU A 548 -0.80 -8.78 4.22
N HIS A 549 0.05 -9.67 4.70
CA HIS A 549 1.49 -9.52 4.84
C HIS A 549 1.93 -8.59 5.98
N LEU A 550 3.27 -8.39 6.09
CA LEU A 550 3.88 -7.55 7.13
C LEU A 550 3.60 -6.07 6.87
N PRO A 551 3.42 -5.25 7.91
CA PRO A 551 3.30 -3.79 7.76
C PRO A 551 4.67 -3.13 7.60
N PRO A 552 4.70 -1.83 7.25
CA PRO A 552 5.89 -1.02 7.46
C PRO A 552 6.16 -0.87 8.97
N PHE A 553 7.41 -1.13 9.41
CA PHE A 553 7.81 -1.01 10.82
C PHE A 553 8.42 0.34 11.18
N TYR A 554 8.73 1.18 10.19
CA TYR A 554 9.23 2.53 10.42
C TYR A 554 8.15 3.47 10.97
N ASP A 555 6.88 3.31 10.54
CA ASP A 555 5.74 4.02 11.14
C ASP A 555 4.40 3.35 10.79
N THR A 556 3.32 3.88 11.34
CA THR A 556 1.94 3.43 11.11
C THR A 556 1.16 4.35 10.17
N ARG A 557 1.80 5.35 9.54
CA ARG A 557 1.10 6.43 8.82
C ARG A 557 0.06 5.94 7.81
N HIS A 558 0.37 4.87 7.05
CA HIS A 558 -0.56 4.34 6.06
C HIS A 558 -1.76 3.66 6.70
N LEU A 559 -1.52 2.85 7.76
CA LEU A 559 -2.59 2.19 8.49
C LEU A 559 -3.47 3.23 9.20
N ASP A 560 -2.85 4.20 9.87
CA ASP A 560 -3.56 5.29 10.55
C ASP A 560 -4.38 6.13 9.54
N PHE A 561 -3.83 6.40 8.36
CA PHE A 561 -4.54 7.11 7.29
C PHE A 561 -5.78 6.34 6.81
N ILE A 562 -5.66 5.02 6.61
CA ILE A 562 -6.78 4.14 6.26
C ILE A 562 -7.88 4.22 7.34
N GLU A 563 -7.50 4.07 8.60
CA GLU A 563 -8.45 3.93 9.70
C GLU A 563 -9.05 5.27 10.14
N THR A 564 -8.26 6.34 10.19
CA THR A 564 -8.70 7.63 10.76
C THR A 564 -9.14 8.64 9.72
N THR A 565 -8.42 8.74 8.59
CA THR A 565 -8.73 9.69 7.53
C THR A 565 -9.76 9.12 6.56
N CYS A 566 -9.54 7.89 6.10
CA CYS A 566 -10.46 7.23 5.17
C CYS A 566 -11.64 6.54 5.88
N ASN A 567 -11.66 6.48 7.21
CA ASN A 567 -12.68 5.83 8.02
C ASN A 567 -12.96 4.38 7.58
N ALA A 568 -11.90 3.64 7.27
CA ALA A 568 -11.97 2.26 6.79
C ALA A 568 -11.18 1.33 7.72
N PRO A 569 -11.79 0.82 8.79
CA PRO A 569 -11.14 -0.02 9.80
C PRO A 569 -10.48 -1.27 9.23
N ILE A 570 -9.23 -1.51 9.62
CA ILE A 570 -8.54 -2.78 9.43
C ILE A 570 -8.99 -3.70 10.57
N VAL A 571 -9.94 -4.58 10.27
CA VAL A 571 -10.56 -5.43 11.30
C VAL A 571 -9.69 -6.60 11.68
N PHE A 572 -8.90 -7.12 10.74
CA PHE A 572 -7.99 -8.23 11.00
C PHE A 572 -6.73 -8.19 10.11
N GLU A 573 -5.67 -8.83 10.59
CA GLU A 573 -4.36 -8.92 9.95
C GLU A 573 -3.94 -10.38 9.79
N GLU A 574 -3.50 -10.77 8.60
CA GLU A 574 -3.05 -12.15 8.31
C GLU A 574 -1.97 -12.63 9.28
N THR A 575 -1.09 -11.74 9.71
CA THR A 575 0.01 -12.08 10.62
C THR A 575 -0.45 -12.56 12.01
N ASN A 576 -1.68 -12.22 12.41
CA ASN A 576 -2.30 -12.68 13.65
C ASN A 576 -3.13 -13.97 13.47
N PHE A 577 -3.19 -14.52 12.24
CA PHE A 577 -3.96 -15.71 11.96
C PHE A 577 -3.28 -16.97 12.50
N VAL A 578 -4.04 -17.80 13.21
CA VAL A 578 -3.62 -19.11 13.70
C VAL A 578 -4.44 -20.19 12.98
N GLY A 579 -3.85 -20.79 11.94
CA GLY A 579 -4.54 -21.77 11.08
C GLY A 579 -4.08 -23.23 11.26
N TRP A 580 -3.02 -23.46 12.03
CA TRP A 580 -2.48 -24.80 12.26
C TRP A 580 -3.29 -25.62 13.25
N GLU A 581 -3.19 -26.96 13.10
CA GLU A 581 -3.83 -27.94 13.95
C GLU A 581 -3.17 -28.00 15.34
N PRO A 582 -3.89 -28.42 16.40
CA PRO A 582 -3.26 -28.62 17.72
C PRO A 582 -2.04 -29.53 17.64
N LEU A 583 -0.99 -29.15 18.35
CA LEU A 583 0.22 -29.94 18.47
C LEU A 583 -0.06 -31.19 19.32
N ASP A 584 0.50 -32.35 18.93
CA ASP A 584 0.50 -33.54 19.75
C ASP A 584 1.72 -33.51 20.69
N PRO A 585 1.53 -33.36 22.01
CA PRO A 585 2.65 -33.35 22.94
C PRO A 585 3.44 -34.68 22.99
N LYS A 586 2.83 -35.78 22.57
CA LYS A 586 3.50 -37.09 22.54
C LYS A 586 4.28 -37.34 21.24
N ASP A 587 4.04 -36.58 20.21
CA ASP A 587 4.80 -36.59 18.97
C ASP A 587 5.17 -35.12 18.56
N PRO A 588 6.00 -34.45 19.39
CA PRO A 588 6.22 -32.99 19.25
C PRO A 588 6.94 -32.62 17.95
N TYR A 589 7.94 -33.36 17.51
CA TYR A 589 8.68 -33.03 16.29
C TYR A 589 7.81 -33.13 15.04
N ARG A 590 7.00 -34.18 14.95
CA ARG A 590 6.11 -34.36 13.81
C ARG A 590 4.99 -33.32 13.79
N SER A 591 4.43 -32.98 14.95
CA SER A 591 3.39 -31.95 15.03
C SER A 591 3.94 -30.54 14.78
N LEU A 592 5.14 -30.21 15.23
CA LEU A 592 5.83 -28.97 14.88
C LEU A 592 6.19 -28.91 13.39
N ALA A 593 6.61 -30.03 12.79
CA ALA A 593 6.81 -30.12 11.34
C ALA A 593 5.53 -29.82 10.57
N LYS A 594 4.39 -30.39 10.97
CA LYS A 594 3.08 -30.08 10.37
C LYS A 594 2.73 -28.60 10.52
N LYS A 595 2.92 -28.01 11.71
CA LYS A 595 2.70 -26.58 11.96
C LYS A 595 3.49 -25.71 10.99
N LEU A 596 4.77 -26.03 10.74
CA LEU A 596 5.61 -25.30 9.79
C LEU A 596 5.10 -25.43 8.35
N LEU A 597 4.77 -26.65 7.93
CA LEU A 597 4.30 -26.93 6.57
C LEU A 597 2.91 -26.34 6.28
N GLN A 598 2.12 -26.07 7.31
CA GLN A 598 0.81 -25.38 7.22
C GLN A 598 0.93 -23.85 7.18
N SER A 599 2.14 -23.30 7.16
CA SER A 599 2.33 -21.87 7.06
C SER A 599 1.99 -21.33 5.66
N GLY A 600 1.10 -20.37 5.57
CA GLY A 600 0.78 -19.69 4.31
C GLY A 600 1.97 -18.92 3.70
N PHE A 601 2.98 -18.58 4.48
CA PHE A 601 4.22 -17.99 3.96
C PHE A 601 5.09 -19.02 3.23
N LEU A 602 4.94 -20.30 3.55
CA LEU A 602 5.63 -21.38 2.86
C LEU A 602 4.93 -21.75 1.55
N ASP A 603 3.62 -21.84 1.59
CA ASP A 603 2.78 -22.20 0.44
C ASP A 603 1.75 -21.10 0.12
N PRO A 604 1.91 -20.35 -0.98
CA PRO A 604 0.96 -19.32 -1.39
C PRO A 604 -0.48 -19.82 -1.58
N ALA A 605 -0.69 -21.09 -1.94
CA ALA A 605 -2.03 -21.66 -2.08
C ALA A 605 -2.79 -21.67 -0.74
N LEU A 606 -2.09 -21.96 0.37
CA LEU A 606 -2.68 -21.90 1.70
C LEU A 606 -3.10 -20.46 2.08
N ARG A 607 -2.38 -19.46 1.60
CA ARG A 607 -2.80 -18.05 1.80
C ARG A 607 -4.08 -17.73 1.03
N VAL A 608 -4.20 -18.18 -0.20
CA VAL A 608 -5.42 -18.00 -0.98
C VAL A 608 -6.61 -18.68 -0.29
N GLU A 609 -6.44 -19.94 0.14
CA GLU A 609 -7.49 -20.66 0.88
C GLU A 609 -7.86 -19.99 2.20
N TYR A 610 -6.87 -19.44 2.92
CA TYR A 610 -7.15 -18.64 4.11
C TYR A 610 -8.02 -17.42 3.77
N VAL A 611 -7.65 -16.64 2.78
CA VAL A 611 -8.39 -15.42 2.39
C VAL A 611 -9.82 -15.78 1.94
N LYS A 612 -9.98 -16.84 1.16
CA LYS A 612 -11.31 -17.35 0.72
C LYS A 612 -12.23 -17.67 1.89
N ARG A 613 -11.70 -18.20 2.99
CA ARG A 613 -12.46 -18.50 4.21
C ARG A 613 -12.65 -17.29 5.11
N ALA A 614 -11.60 -16.47 5.28
CA ALA A 614 -11.61 -15.33 6.17
C ALA A 614 -12.56 -14.23 5.68
N VAL A 615 -12.59 -13.95 4.38
CA VAL A 615 -13.37 -12.85 3.80
C VAL A 615 -14.87 -12.99 4.12
N PRO A 616 -15.55 -14.10 3.79
CA PRO A 616 -16.96 -14.23 4.15
C PRO A 616 -17.18 -14.36 5.68
N ALA A 617 -16.30 -15.07 6.41
CA ALA A 617 -16.44 -15.24 7.86
C ALA A 617 -16.32 -13.92 8.63
N GLY A 618 -15.43 -13.03 8.21
CA GLY A 618 -15.23 -11.71 8.80
C GLY A 618 -16.06 -10.60 8.14
N GLN A 619 -16.88 -10.93 7.15
CA GLN A 619 -17.65 -9.97 6.33
C GLN A 619 -16.77 -8.82 5.83
N PHE A 620 -15.55 -9.16 5.37
CA PHE A 620 -14.63 -8.16 4.84
C PHE A 620 -15.13 -7.68 3.47
N ASN A 621 -15.17 -6.38 3.30
CA ASN A 621 -15.58 -5.73 2.04
C ASN A 621 -14.41 -5.10 1.28
N GLY A 622 -13.18 -5.35 1.73
CA GLY A 622 -11.95 -4.99 1.04
C GLY A 622 -10.75 -5.71 1.63
N VAL A 623 -9.79 -6.03 0.77
CA VAL A 623 -8.53 -6.67 1.14
C VAL A 623 -7.37 -5.78 0.72
N ILE A 624 -6.38 -5.61 1.59
CA ILE A 624 -5.16 -4.87 1.31
C ILE A 624 -3.98 -5.84 1.39
N LEU A 625 -3.23 -5.98 0.30
CA LEU A 625 -1.98 -6.70 0.25
C LEU A 625 -0.81 -5.71 0.20
N TYR A 626 0.00 -5.68 1.26
CA TYR A 626 1.21 -4.88 1.29
C TYR A 626 2.39 -5.71 0.81
N THR A 627 2.97 -5.36 -0.34
CA THR A 627 4.07 -6.09 -0.95
C THR A 627 5.40 -5.40 -0.71
N HIS A 628 6.43 -6.18 -0.45
CA HIS A 628 7.79 -5.64 -0.34
C HIS A 628 8.39 -5.44 -1.73
N GLY A 629 9.04 -4.29 -1.94
CA GLY A 629 9.64 -3.93 -3.23
C GLY A 629 10.77 -4.86 -3.66
N PHE A 630 11.45 -5.53 -2.71
CA PHE A 630 12.64 -6.33 -2.97
C PHE A 630 12.61 -7.68 -2.23
N GLY A 631 13.40 -8.61 -2.74
CA GLY A 631 13.55 -9.93 -2.16
C GLY A 631 12.49 -10.94 -2.63
N ARG A 632 12.51 -12.15 -2.00
CA ARG A 632 11.62 -13.25 -2.38
C ARG A 632 10.14 -12.92 -2.15
N CYS A 633 9.83 -12.22 -1.07
CA CYS A 633 8.45 -11.84 -0.75
C CYS A 633 7.80 -11.04 -1.90
N SER A 634 8.56 -10.15 -2.53
CA SER A 634 8.10 -9.39 -3.70
C SER A 634 7.63 -10.29 -4.85
N LEU A 635 8.38 -11.34 -5.19
CA LEU A 635 8.01 -12.28 -6.26
C LEU A 635 6.83 -13.16 -5.87
N ALA A 636 6.85 -13.70 -4.64
CA ALA A 636 5.76 -14.51 -4.12
C ALA A 636 4.46 -13.71 -4.02
N ASP A 637 4.52 -12.47 -3.54
CA ASP A 637 3.35 -11.59 -3.40
C ASP A 637 2.80 -11.15 -4.76
N ARG A 638 3.64 -10.93 -5.76
CA ARG A 638 3.17 -10.60 -7.13
C ARG A 638 2.44 -11.77 -7.78
N ALA A 639 2.95 -12.99 -7.63
CA ALA A 639 2.26 -14.20 -8.09
C ALA A 639 0.96 -14.40 -7.30
N LEU A 640 1.02 -14.26 -5.97
CA LEU A 640 -0.12 -14.36 -5.08
C LEU A 640 -1.20 -13.32 -5.40
N SER A 641 -0.83 -12.07 -5.70
CA SER A 641 -1.79 -10.99 -5.97
C SER A 641 -2.67 -11.29 -7.19
N LYS A 642 -2.16 -12.01 -8.18
CA LYS A 642 -2.95 -12.46 -9.33
C LYS A 642 -4.03 -13.47 -8.91
N HIS A 643 -3.64 -14.52 -8.19
CA HIS A 643 -4.57 -15.55 -7.71
C HIS A 643 -5.59 -14.99 -6.72
N LEU A 644 -5.14 -14.14 -5.78
CA LEU A 644 -6.05 -13.45 -4.86
C LEU A 644 -7.06 -12.59 -5.61
N ARG A 645 -6.64 -11.89 -6.65
CA ARG A 645 -7.55 -11.05 -7.45
C ARG A 645 -8.61 -11.91 -8.14
N GLU A 646 -8.22 -13.00 -8.78
CA GLU A 646 -9.15 -13.92 -9.44
C GLU A 646 -10.20 -14.47 -8.47
N GLU A 647 -9.78 -14.89 -7.26
CA GLU A 647 -10.69 -15.43 -6.25
C GLU A 647 -11.57 -14.36 -5.58
N LEU A 648 -11.02 -13.18 -5.32
CA LEU A 648 -11.76 -12.07 -4.71
C LEU A 648 -12.74 -11.42 -5.71
N ASP A 649 -12.38 -11.34 -7.00
CA ASP A 649 -13.26 -10.88 -8.07
C ASP A 649 -14.52 -11.76 -8.15
N ALA A 650 -14.37 -13.09 -7.97
CA ALA A 650 -15.48 -14.03 -7.97
C ALA A 650 -16.51 -13.81 -6.83
N ILE A 651 -16.09 -13.20 -5.72
CA ILE A 651 -16.94 -12.87 -4.58
C ILE A 651 -17.18 -11.37 -4.41
N HIS A 652 -16.82 -10.57 -5.42
CA HIS A 652 -17.02 -9.12 -5.46
C HIS A 652 -16.35 -8.33 -4.33
N VAL A 653 -15.19 -8.77 -3.88
CA VAL A 653 -14.38 -8.08 -2.85
C VAL A 653 -13.12 -7.50 -3.47
N PRO A 654 -12.93 -6.17 -3.45
CA PRO A 654 -11.80 -5.53 -4.10
C PRO A 654 -10.48 -5.76 -3.35
N LEU A 655 -9.40 -5.94 -4.11
CA LEU A 655 -8.02 -6.06 -3.64
C LEU A 655 -7.23 -4.79 -3.96
N LEU A 656 -6.72 -4.13 -2.93
CA LEU A 656 -5.71 -3.09 -3.05
C LEU A 656 -4.31 -3.69 -2.85
N THR A 657 -3.44 -3.57 -3.84
CA THR A 657 -2.03 -3.91 -3.68
C THR A 657 -1.21 -2.64 -3.45
N LEU A 658 -0.53 -2.57 -2.32
CA LEU A 658 0.42 -1.51 -1.97
C LEU A 658 1.85 -2.05 -2.08
N GLU A 659 2.72 -1.25 -2.65
CA GLU A 659 4.16 -1.55 -2.72
C GLU A 659 4.91 -0.64 -1.76
N GLY A 660 5.88 -1.20 -1.04
CA GLY A 660 6.71 -0.45 -0.11
C GLY A 660 7.83 -1.32 0.46
N ASP A 661 8.34 -0.92 1.59
CA ASP A 661 9.37 -1.67 2.31
C ASP A 661 9.00 -1.77 3.80
N CYS A 662 9.49 -2.79 4.50
CA CYS A 662 9.20 -2.95 5.92
C CYS A 662 10.03 -2.04 6.82
N MET A 663 11.27 -1.73 6.45
CA MET A 663 12.22 -1.00 7.29
C MET A 663 12.67 0.31 6.67
N ASP A 664 12.76 0.40 5.35
CA ASP A 664 13.31 1.54 4.63
C ASP A 664 12.20 2.47 4.11
N ALA A 665 11.90 3.50 4.87
CA ALA A 665 10.88 4.51 4.51
C ALA A 665 11.21 5.28 3.22
N SER A 666 12.47 5.27 2.75
CA SER A 666 12.88 5.96 1.53
C SER A 666 12.35 5.30 0.25
N ILE A 667 11.90 4.04 0.36
CA ILE A 667 11.36 3.25 -0.75
C ILE A 667 9.83 3.43 -0.88
N ASP A 668 9.20 4.12 0.08
CA ASP A 668 7.75 4.31 0.07
C ASP A 668 7.30 5.20 -1.11
N PRO A 669 6.47 4.66 -2.04
CA PRO A 669 6.01 5.45 -3.18
C PRO A 669 5.14 6.61 -2.76
N CYS A 670 5.38 7.80 -3.31
CA CYS A 670 4.56 8.99 -3.07
C CYS A 670 3.07 8.81 -3.43
N SER A 671 2.75 7.81 -4.28
CA SER A 671 1.39 7.48 -4.69
C SER A 671 0.60 6.63 -3.68
N THR A 672 1.23 6.11 -2.62
CA THR A 672 0.61 5.17 -1.68
C THR A 672 -0.63 5.76 -1.02
N THR A 673 -0.56 6.99 -0.52
CA THR A 673 -1.70 7.68 0.11
C THR A 673 -2.85 7.88 -0.88
N THR A 674 -2.56 8.25 -2.13
CA THR A 674 -3.59 8.41 -3.17
C THR A 674 -4.26 7.08 -3.51
N LYS A 675 -3.51 5.98 -3.61
CA LYS A 675 -4.07 4.64 -3.84
C LYS A 675 -5.00 4.21 -2.71
N ILE A 676 -4.59 4.45 -1.46
CA ILE A 676 -5.41 4.16 -0.28
C ILE A 676 -6.69 4.99 -0.29
N ALA A 677 -6.58 6.30 -0.51
CA ALA A 677 -7.73 7.19 -0.52
C ALA A 677 -8.75 6.77 -1.60
N SER A 678 -8.29 6.55 -2.84
CA SER A 678 -9.17 6.12 -3.93
C SER A 678 -9.83 4.76 -3.67
N PHE A 679 -9.12 3.82 -3.05
CA PHE A 679 -9.69 2.53 -2.67
C PHE A 679 -10.79 2.69 -1.61
N ALA A 680 -10.54 3.45 -0.55
CA ALA A 680 -11.52 3.71 0.51
C ALA A 680 -12.74 4.50 -0.01
N GLU A 681 -12.53 5.48 -0.88
CA GLU A 681 -13.59 6.23 -1.53
C GLU A 681 -14.45 5.33 -2.41
N ALA A 682 -13.84 4.41 -3.17
CA ALA A 682 -14.56 3.45 -3.98
C ALA A 682 -15.40 2.49 -3.13
N LEU A 683 -14.90 2.04 -1.97
CA LEU A 683 -15.69 1.25 -1.02
C LEU A 683 -16.88 2.07 -0.46
N ASN A 684 -16.68 3.36 -0.16
CA ASN A 684 -17.74 4.26 0.29
C ASN A 684 -18.81 4.46 -0.77
N LEU A 685 -18.41 4.64 -2.03
CA LEU A 685 -19.33 4.81 -3.16
C LEU A 685 -20.24 3.57 -3.33
N ASN A 686 -19.70 2.38 -3.20
CA ASN A 686 -20.48 1.15 -3.26
C ASN A 686 -21.49 1.03 -2.09
N ARG A 687 -21.17 1.60 -0.92
CA ARG A 687 -22.02 1.55 0.28
C ARG A 687 -23.18 2.53 0.24
N TYR A 688 -22.97 3.75 -0.25
CA TYR A 688 -24.00 4.81 -0.29
C TYR A 688 -24.88 4.75 -1.52
N GLY A 689 -24.84 3.65 -2.26
CA GLY A 689 -25.53 3.50 -3.53
C GLY A 689 -24.90 4.38 -4.59
N ASN A 690 -24.62 3.79 -5.70
CA ASN A 690 -23.95 4.29 -6.88
C ASN A 690 -24.08 5.82 -7.08
N ILE A 691 -23.23 6.62 -6.43
CA ILE A 691 -23.18 8.08 -6.68
C ILE A 691 -23.03 8.34 -8.18
N PHE A 692 -22.39 7.41 -8.90
CA PHE A 692 -22.26 7.44 -10.36
C PHE A 692 -23.42 6.79 -11.12
N GLY A 693 -24.21 5.89 -10.49
CA GLY A 693 -25.33 5.18 -11.15
C GLY A 693 -26.63 5.97 -11.21
N LYS A 694 -26.90 6.84 -10.23
CA LYS A 694 -28.10 7.70 -10.23
C LYS A 694 -28.06 8.84 -11.25
N LEU A 695 -26.91 9.10 -11.87
CA LEU A 695 -26.83 10.05 -13.00
C LEU A 695 -27.58 9.56 -14.26
N ASN A 696 -27.90 8.26 -14.34
CA ASN A 696 -28.63 7.68 -15.48
C ASN A 696 -30.15 7.57 -15.28
N GLU A 697 -30.67 7.80 -14.08
CA GLU A 697 -32.10 7.67 -13.78
C GLU A 697 -32.87 8.99 -13.86
N THR A 698 -32.18 10.11 -14.11
CA THR A 698 -32.83 11.41 -14.31
C THR A 698 -32.70 11.84 -15.78
N LYS A 699 -33.32 11.08 -16.69
CA LYS A 699 -33.78 11.52 -17.99
C LYS A 699 -35.21 11.09 -18.22
#